data_a895f10460a9a26e02a5c2297de31377
#
_entry.id   a895f10460a9a26e02a5c2297de31377
#
_cell.length_a   1.000
_cell.length_b   1.000
_cell.length_c   1.000
_cell.angle_alpha   90.00
_cell.angle_beta   90.00
_cell.angle_gamma   90.00
#
_symmetry.space_group_name_H-M   'P 1'
#
loop_
_entity.id
_entity.type
_entity.pdbx_description
1 polymer ?
#
loop_
_entity_poly.entity_id
_entity_poly.type
_entity_poly.pdbx_seq_one_letter_code
_entity_poly.pdbx_strand_id
1 'polypeptide(L)'
;EKEDFTLQINIEGNYAPEKVFIDIDGRIVKMEKESSIAFKHTFKNVQNNTSFHFTANDHASKQYELKTIPNPTILNFEVDLSYPSYTRRADQTVKNTGDLIIPEGTEVTWKFKTANTDRVEFEMNDSILSLTETLAGQFELQKRVIKSADYTVKSKNEFMTSKLEVSYFLNMIQDQHPEIQMEESVDSTNLRRKYFAGNIKDDYGFKKLEFSYRIISKDKSLEQSALKTQNLSINPNYNQDQFYHFWDLTELALQPGDLIEYFFTVWDNDAVNGSKSARTQKKYFKAPTKKELTENENEANDKIKKELEESIKEAQDIKKELKEAQKDLFSKKNMTWQDKNRIQDLLDRQKQLENKLDMVQQQNKNNNQQQKQYKNLDKELLEKQKLLEELFDKIMDDEMKKLYEELEKLMNELDKDKVQEKLEEMNWNQEDMEKSMEQSLELFKQFEFEQKVEDIASKLEDIAKKQEELAQESEEKKSSSEERSKKQDELNKEQEEIKEEVEKLSEMNEELKSKHDVSEAQQDMEKIEQEMNKSSEQLSQKKDKKAAQSQKSASEQMKESAQKLKNMLSGDSQKQAEEDMQALRMLLENLITFSFDQENVMEELKALSTKDPKYVELGREQRKLKDDAKIIEDSLMALAQRQITVANIIGDEVKEMKRGIAGSIENIKERTIAIEASFLILDIEVIQSTKKTEIAPAVIPPSIK
;
A
#
# COMPACT_ATOMS: atom_id res chain seq x y z
N GLU A 1 27.59 -1.62 77.03
CA GLU A 1 28.58 -0.63 76.73
C GLU A 1 27.99 0.76 76.48
N LYS A 2 28.69 1.79 76.99
CA LYS A 2 28.38 3.23 76.78
C LYS A 2 27.05 3.70 77.41
N GLU A 3 26.45 2.93 78.30
CA GLU A 3 25.28 3.36 79.06
C GLU A 3 25.68 3.75 80.45
N ASP A 4 24.91 4.60 81.10
CA ASP A 4 25.07 4.94 82.52
C ASP A 4 24.39 3.85 83.37
N PHE A 5 25.14 3.36 84.37
CA PHE A 5 24.62 2.36 85.31
C PHE A 5 24.52 2.95 86.70
N THR A 6 23.28 2.99 87.22
CA THR A 6 23.12 3.48 88.61
C THR A 6 23.02 2.29 89.55
N LEU A 7 24.02 2.22 90.43
CA LEU A 7 24.11 1.25 91.51
C LEU A 7 23.48 1.86 92.76
N GLN A 8 22.59 1.15 93.39
CA GLN A 8 22.00 1.48 94.64
C GLN A 8 22.36 0.41 95.68
N ILE A 9 22.82 0.81 96.89
CA ILE A 9 23.10 -0.10 97.99
C ILE A 9 22.25 0.30 99.17
N ASN A 10 21.80 -0.72 99.91
CA ASN A 10 21.14 -0.58 101.20
C ASN A 10 22.06 -1.13 102.32
N ILE A 11 22.18 -0.41 103.37
CA ILE A 11 22.98 -0.81 104.50
C ILE A 11 22.07 -1.39 105.56
N GLU A 12 22.43 -2.61 105.99
CA GLU A 12 21.75 -3.31 107.08
C GLU A 12 22.68 -3.39 108.29
N GLY A 13 22.17 -3.13 109.46
CA GLY A 13 22.96 -3.21 110.74
C GLY A 13 22.51 -2.18 111.77
N ASN A 14 23.13 -2.20 112.96
CA ASN A 14 22.69 -1.33 114.10
C ASN A 14 23.08 0.13 113.99
N TYR A 15 24.01 0.46 113.06
CA TYR A 15 24.46 1.85 112.78
C TYR A 15 24.51 2.12 111.26
N ALA A 16 23.85 3.14 110.86
CA ALA A 16 23.91 3.63 109.48
C ALA A 16 25.08 4.66 109.36
N PRO A 17 26.03 4.47 108.43
CA PRO A 17 27.19 5.42 108.24
C PRO A 17 26.63 6.71 107.62
N GLU A 18 27.24 7.83 108.04
CA GLU A 18 26.92 9.13 107.43
C GLU A 18 27.41 9.24 105.99
N LYS A 19 28.54 8.57 105.67
CA LYS A 19 29.17 8.62 104.37
C LYS A 19 29.55 7.20 103.95
N VAL A 20 29.28 6.88 102.69
CA VAL A 20 29.80 5.67 102.05
C VAL A 20 30.56 6.10 100.80
N PHE A 21 31.66 5.44 100.62
CA PHE A 21 32.54 5.67 99.49
C PHE A 21 32.52 4.35 98.63
N ILE A 22 32.68 4.52 97.40
CA ILE A 22 32.94 3.45 96.43
C ILE A 22 34.33 3.62 95.90
N ASP A 23 35.16 2.61 96.06
CA ASP A 23 36.45 2.53 95.39
C ASP A 23 36.34 1.83 94.08
N ILE A 24 36.63 2.53 93.01
CA ILE A 24 36.54 2.08 91.62
C ILE A 24 37.91 2.02 91.04
N ASP A 25 38.47 0.83 90.88
CA ASP A 25 39.83 0.58 90.35
C ASP A 25 40.91 1.49 91.02
N GLY A 26 40.83 1.65 92.37
CA GLY A 26 41.75 2.48 93.16
C GLY A 26 41.34 3.95 93.27
N ARG A 27 40.23 4.38 92.68
CA ARG A 27 39.70 5.73 92.78
C ARG A 27 38.52 5.77 93.74
N ILE A 28 38.67 6.43 94.88
CA ILE A 28 37.62 6.54 95.86
C ILE A 28 36.69 7.71 95.59
N VAL A 29 35.38 7.41 95.41
CA VAL A 29 34.32 8.39 95.13
C VAL A 29 33.25 8.31 96.20
N LYS A 30 32.84 9.46 96.71
CA LYS A 30 31.73 9.50 97.68
C LYS A 30 30.40 9.17 97.01
N MET A 31 29.65 8.23 97.60
CA MET A 31 28.28 7.92 97.10
C MET A 31 27.26 8.98 97.50
N GLU A 32 26.32 9.22 96.71
CA GLU A 32 25.19 10.12 96.97
C GLU A 32 24.21 9.44 97.93
N LYS A 33 23.84 10.16 99.02
CA LYS A 33 22.95 9.63 100.04
C LYS A 33 21.45 9.86 99.57
N GLU A 34 20.70 8.79 99.45
CA GLU A 34 19.30 8.84 99.02
C GLU A 34 18.34 8.78 100.24
N SER A 35 18.74 8.03 101.25
CA SER A 35 18.02 7.97 102.57
C SER A 35 18.99 7.67 103.65
N SER A 36 18.50 7.44 104.90
CA SER A 36 19.35 7.13 106.07
C SER A 36 20.17 5.85 105.87
N ILE A 37 19.73 4.92 105.09
CA ILE A 37 20.36 3.61 104.84
C ILE A 37 20.64 3.34 103.34
N ALA A 38 20.17 4.19 102.41
CA ALA A 38 20.39 3.98 100.98
C ALA A 38 21.38 4.99 100.37
N PHE A 39 22.28 4.47 99.56
CA PHE A 39 23.31 5.24 98.83
C PHE A 39 23.34 4.82 97.40
N LYS A 40 23.54 5.78 96.48
CA LYS A 40 23.63 5.49 95.02
C LYS A 40 24.92 6.06 94.43
N HIS A 41 25.38 5.41 93.40
CA HIS A 41 26.47 5.88 92.56
C HIS A 41 26.10 5.58 91.09
N THR A 42 26.33 6.54 90.24
CA THR A 42 26.09 6.35 88.80
C THR A 42 27.44 6.27 88.05
N PHE A 43 27.70 5.09 87.53
CA PHE A 43 28.81 4.89 86.59
C PHE A 43 28.37 5.47 85.25
N LYS A 44 29.08 6.52 84.78
CA LYS A 44 28.75 7.16 83.50
C LYS A 44 29.52 6.53 82.37
N ASN A 45 28.84 6.26 81.22
CA ASN A 45 29.43 5.80 79.98
C ASN A 45 30.40 4.59 80.21
N VAL A 46 29.89 3.54 80.84
CA VAL A 46 30.69 2.33 81.18
C VAL A 46 31.17 1.63 79.94
N GLN A 47 32.50 1.58 79.75
CA GLN A 47 33.09 1.00 78.53
C GLN A 47 33.78 -0.36 78.76
N ASN A 48 34.32 -0.56 79.98
CA ASN A 48 35.04 -1.78 80.35
C ASN A 48 34.51 -2.37 81.64
N ASN A 49 34.84 -3.62 81.89
CA ASN A 49 34.61 -4.22 83.21
C ASN A 49 35.26 -3.40 84.26
N THR A 50 34.52 -3.08 85.31
CA THR A 50 34.99 -2.20 86.38
C THR A 50 34.84 -2.91 87.71
N SER A 51 35.99 -3.08 88.42
CA SER A 51 35.99 -3.65 89.74
C SER A 51 35.76 -2.54 90.75
N PHE A 52 34.98 -2.80 91.77
CA PHE A 52 34.69 -1.83 92.80
C PHE A 52 34.38 -2.53 94.11
N HIS A 53 34.58 -1.83 95.19
CA HIS A 53 34.18 -2.20 96.57
C HIS A 53 33.73 -0.96 97.34
N PHE A 54 32.92 -1.19 98.37
CA PHE A 54 32.44 -0.10 99.23
C PHE A 54 33.23 0.01 100.46
N THR A 55 33.47 1.26 100.93
CA THR A 55 34.11 1.57 102.21
C THR A 55 33.21 2.53 103.01
N ALA A 56 33.03 2.22 104.28
CA ALA A 56 32.29 3.07 105.21
C ALA A 56 32.94 2.97 106.59
N ASN A 57 33.34 4.08 107.18
CA ASN A 57 34.16 4.14 108.40
C ASN A 57 35.38 3.26 108.22
N ASP A 58 35.69 2.32 109.06
CA ASP A 58 36.85 1.42 108.96
C ASP A 58 36.52 0.03 108.35
N HIS A 59 35.38 -0.09 107.70
CA HIS A 59 34.95 -1.35 107.07
C HIS A 59 34.89 -1.28 105.55
N ALA A 60 35.43 -2.34 104.93
CA ALA A 60 35.36 -2.54 103.48
C ALA A 60 34.48 -3.72 103.12
N SER A 61 33.75 -3.60 102.06
CA SER A 61 32.96 -4.74 101.48
C SER A 61 33.90 -5.68 100.74
N LYS A 62 33.31 -6.85 100.30
CA LYS A 62 33.95 -7.66 99.30
C LYS A 62 34.01 -6.92 97.99
N GLN A 63 34.88 -7.34 97.10
CA GLN A 63 35.04 -6.78 95.78
C GLN A 63 33.83 -7.25 94.88
N TYR A 64 33.32 -6.35 94.10
CA TYR A 64 32.29 -6.54 93.09
C TYR A 64 32.84 -6.18 91.72
N GLU A 65 32.22 -6.74 90.66
CA GLU A 65 32.62 -6.45 89.32
C GLU A 65 31.34 -6.03 88.52
N LEU A 66 31.41 -4.86 87.92
CA LEU A 66 30.43 -4.41 86.92
C LEU A 66 30.89 -4.90 85.55
N LYS A 67 30.19 -5.90 85.03
CA LYS A 67 30.56 -6.48 83.70
C LYS A 67 29.81 -5.68 82.61
N THR A 68 30.56 -5.26 81.61
CA THR A 68 30.06 -4.64 80.45
C THR A 68 29.69 -5.71 79.37
N ILE A 69 28.55 -5.62 78.87
CA ILE A 69 28.13 -6.47 77.72
C ILE A 69 28.38 -5.66 76.45
N PRO A 70 29.23 -6.21 75.51
CA PRO A 70 29.50 -5.52 74.25
C PRO A 70 28.19 -5.37 73.44
N ASN A 71 27.96 -4.14 72.94
CA ASN A 71 26.77 -3.86 72.15
C ASN A 71 27.05 -4.24 70.67
N PRO A 72 26.30 -5.14 70.10
CA PRO A 72 26.44 -5.47 68.70
C PRO A 72 26.01 -4.26 67.83
N THR A 73 26.84 -3.89 66.88
CA THR A 73 26.65 -2.67 66.11
C THR A 73 27.05 -2.87 64.66
N ILE A 74 26.22 -2.37 63.75
CA ILE A 74 26.54 -2.25 62.33
C ILE A 74 27.34 -0.93 62.17
N LEU A 75 28.58 -1.05 61.72
CA LEU A 75 29.48 0.09 61.51
C LEU A 75 29.20 0.81 60.18
N ASN A 76 29.07 0.05 59.15
CA ASN A 76 28.64 0.52 57.82
C ASN A 76 28.07 -0.66 57.04
N PHE A 77 27.31 -0.35 55.98
CA PHE A 77 26.89 -1.37 55.03
C PHE A 77 26.98 -0.81 53.61
N GLU A 78 27.17 -1.70 52.69
CA GLU A 78 27.18 -1.44 51.24
C GLU A 78 26.16 -2.37 50.59
N VAL A 79 25.55 -1.89 49.50
CA VAL A 79 24.59 -2.68 48.70
C VAL A 79 25.10 -2.66 47.25
N ASP A 80 25.49 -3.80 46.76
CA ASP A 80 25.80 -3.96 45.35
C ASP A 80 24.55 -4.35 44.59
N LEU A 81 24.30 -3.59 43.53
CA LEU A 81 23.16 -3.76 42.62
C LEU A 81 23.68 -4.25 41.28
N SER A 82 23.39 -5.50 40.94
CA SER A 82 23.67 -6.04 39.61
C SER A 82 22.36 -6.10 38.81
N TYR A 83 22.27 -5.23 37.81
CA TYR A 83 21.05 -5.04 37.04
C TYR A 83 20.92 -6.11 35.95
N PRO A 84 19.68 -6.59 35.62
CA PRO A 84 19.49 -7.48 34.51
C PRO A 84 19.99 -6.85 33.20
N SER A 85 20.64 -7.63 32.37
CA SER A 85 21.25 -7.19 31.10
C SER A 85 20.31 -6.47 30.15
N TYR A 86 19.03 -6.83 30.16
CA TYR A 86 18.03 -6.20 29.30
C TYR A 86 17.78 -4.72 29.63
N THR A 87 18.03 -4.31 30.90
CA THR A 87 17.87 -2.91 31.34
C THR A 87 19.01 -2.00 30.87
N ARG A 88 20.17 -2.58 30.48
CA ARG A 88 21.38 -1.89 30.04
C ARG A 88 21.95 -0.91 31.08
N ARG A 89 21.56 -1.06 32.35
CA ARG A 89 22.10 -0.28 33.44
C ARG A 89 23.45 -0.86 33.87
N ALA A 90 24.41 -0.01 34.13
CA ALA A 90 25.67 -0.42 34.74
C ALA A 90 25.44 -0.76 36.20
N ASP A 91 26.12 -1.82 36.70
CA ASP A 91 26.09 -2.20 38.10
C ASP A 91 26.52 -1.05 39.01
N GLN A 92 25.92 -0.95 40.18
CA GLN A 92 26.08 0.17 41.09
C GLN A 92 26.29 -0.33 42.53
N THR A 93 27.21 0.29 43.27
CA THR A 93 27.34 0.11 44.73
C THR A 93 26.83 1.34 45.46
N VAL A 94 25.89 1.13 46.38
CA VAL A 94 25.31 2.18 47.25
C VAL A 94 25.84 1.98 48.65
N LYS A 95 26.26 3.07 49.33
CA LYS A 95 26.85 3.00 50.67
C LYS A 95 25.99 3.70 51.70
N ASN A 96 25.74 3.04 52.81
CA ASN A 96 25.00 3.55 53.99
C ASN A 96 23.59 4.10 53.65
N THR A 97 23.02 3.60 52.56
CA THR A 97 21.64 3.90 52.14
C THR A 97 20.95 2.59 51.83
N GLY A 98 19.85 2.32 52.49
CA GLY A 98 19.15 1.05 52.35
C GLY A 98 17.83 1.17 51.56
N ASP A 99 17.34 2.38 51.36
CA ASP A 99 16.20 2.58 50.48
C ASP A 99 16.59 2.43 49.02
N LEU A 100 15.99 1.46 48.35
CA LEU A 100 16.38 1.06 46.99
C LEU A 100 15.19 1.18 46.02
N ILE A 101 15.45 1.76 44.85
CA ILE A 101 14.53 1.77 43.70
C ILE A 101 15.22 1.06 42.54
N ILE A 102 14.79 -0.14 42.24
CA ILE A 102 15.49 -1.03 41.32
C ILE A 102 14.54 -1.69 40.33
N PRO A 103 14.97 -1.98 39.09
CA PRO A 103 14.21 -2.76 38.13
C PRO A 103 13.96 -4.20 38.62
N GLU A 104 12.90 -4.78 38.14
CA GLU A 104 12.57 -6.19 38.37
C GLU A 104 13.71 -7.11 37.93
N GLY A 105 14.01 -8.10 38.77
CA GLY A 105 15.06 -9.08 38.51
C GLY A 105 16.48 -8.66 38.89
N THR A 106 16.66 -7.45 39.48
CA THR A 106 17.94 -6.99 39.98
C THR A 106 18.46 -7.93 41.07
N GLU A 107 19.73 -8.30 40.97
CA GLU A 107 20.42 -9.05 42.01
C GLU A 107 21.03 -8.07 42.98
N VAL A 108 20.62 -8.16 44.27
CA VAL A 108 21.04 -7.27 45.35
C VAL A 108 21.91 -8.02 46.32
N THR A 109 23.09 -7.52 46.56
CA THR A 109 24.03 -8.07 47.53
C THR A 109 24.26 -7.07 48.64
N TRP A 110 23.71 -7.34 49.84
CA TRP A 110 23.95 -6.54 51.03
C TRP A 110 25.25 -7.01 51.72
N LYS A 111 26.14 -6.11 52.07
CA LYS A 111 27.41 -6.35 52.78
C LYS A 111 27.45 -5.52 54.03
N PHE A 112 27.43 -6.17 55.17
CA PHE A 112 27.46 -5.51 56.48
C PHE A 112 28.81 -5.63 57.10
N LYS A 113 29.38 -4.54 57.64
CA LYS A 113 30.56 -4.53 58.48
C LYS A 113 30.13 -4.19 59.90
N THR A 114 30.44 -5.07 60.85
CA THR A 114 29.92 -5.00 62.23
C THR A 114 31.03 -5.02 63.27
N ALA A 115 30.68 -4.68 64.48
CA ALA A 115 31.52 -4.86 65.68
C ALA A 115 30.73 -5.53 66.80
N ASN A 116 31.34 -6.42 67.55
CA ASN A 116 30.74 -7.17 68.66
C ASN A 116 29.52 -7.97 68.27
N THR A 117 29.45 -8.49 67.03
CA THR A 117 28.30 -9.12 66.45
C THR A 117 28.64 -10.55 66.05
N ASP A 118 27.85 -11.54 66.49
CA ASP A 118 27.99 -12.94 66.14
C ASP A 118 27.13 -13.33 64.95
N ARG A 119 26.00 -12.62 64.74
CA ARG A 119 25.09 -12.80 63.62
C ARG A 119 24.29 -11.54 63.29
N VAL A 120 23.94 -11.41 62.04
CA VAL A 120 23.01 -10.39 61.54
C VAL A 120 21.69 -11.05 61.19
N GLU A 121 20.61 -10.54 61.75
CA GLU A 121 19.26 -10.97 61.40
C GLU A 121 18.72 -9.98 60.35
N PHE A 122 18.38 -10.51 59.18
CA PHE A 122 17.79 -9.78 58.05
C PHE A 122 16.35 -10.24 57.89
N GLU A 123 15.41 -9.35 58.17
CA GLU A 123 13.98 -9.62 58.10
C GLU A 123 13.44 -8.96 56.83
N MET A 124 12.74 -9.74 55.98
CA MET A 124 12.12 -9.27 54.75
C MET A 124 10.81 -10.05 54.52
N ASN A 125 9.68 -9.34 54.37
CA ASN A 125 8.37 -9.95 54.16
C ASN A 125 8.07 -11.10 55.14
N ASP A 126 8.11 -10.84 56.42
CA ASP A 126 7.88 -11.80 57.53
C ASP A 126 8.85 -13.00 57.57
N SER A 127 9.87 -12.99 56.74
CA SER A 127 10.94 -14.03 56.75
C SER A 127 12.20 -13.49 57.36
N ILE A 128 12.65 -14.15 58.44
CA ILE A 128 13.91 -13.79 59.14
C ILE A 128 15.02 -14.70 58.64
N LEU A 129 16.07 -14.11 58.08
CA LEU A 129 17.28 -14.83 57.67
C LEU A 129 18.39 -14.48 58.64
N SER A 130 19.00 -15.49 59.26
CA SER A 130 20.21 -15.31 60.08
C SER A 130 21.42 -15.47 59.20
N LEU A 131 22.16 -14.36 59.06
CA LEU A 131 23.38 -14.33 58.28
C LEU A 131 24.57 -14.82 59.14
N THR A 132 25.42 -15.64 58.53
CA THR A 132 26.65 -16.11 59.15
C THR A 132 27.82 -15.27 58.68
N GLU A 133 28.82 -15.12 59.53
CA GLU A 133 30.02 -14.36 59.27
C GLU A 133 30.82 -15.00 58.09
N THR A 134 31.15 -14.19 57.08
CA THR A 134 31.98 -14.61 55.95
C THR A 134 33.45 -14.33 56.17
N LEU A 135 33.76 -13.21 56.77
CA LEU A 135 35.08 -12.79 57.27
C LEU A 135 34.85 -12.06 58.61
N ALA A 136 35.90 -11.92 59.48
CA ALA A 136 35.76 -11.31 60.80
C ALA A 136 34.97 -9.99 60.73
N GLY A 137 33.80 -9.96 61.37
CA GLY A 137 32.88 -8.83 61.41
C GLY A 137 32.20 -8.49 60.08
N GLN A 138 32.20 -9.41 59.10
CA GLN A 138 31.55 -9.17 57.80
C GLN A 138 30.46 -10.22 57.55
N PHE A 139 29.30 -9.73 57.11
CA PHE A 139 28.13 -10.54 56.76
C PHE A 139 27.63 -10.13 55.37
N GLU A 140 27.18 -11.10 54.60
CA GLU A 140 26.71 -10.90 53.23
C GLU A 140 25.42 -11.66 52.98
N LEU A 141 24.50 -11.02 52.21
CA LEU A 141 23.28 -11.61 51.73
C LEU A 141 23.09 -11.24 50.24
N GLN A 142 22.94 -12.23 49.39
CA GLN A 142 22.62 -12.04 47.98
C GLN A 142 21.18 -12.53 47.70
N LYS A 143 20.41 -11.71 47.03
CA LYS A 143 19.03 -12.07 46.69
C LYS A 143 18.57 -11.39 45.39
N ARG A 144 17.94 -12.15 44.52
CA ARG A 144 17.26 -11.60 43.34
C ARG A 144 15.90 -11.04 43.73
N VAL A 145 15.64 -9.80 43.38
CA VAL A 145 14.44 -9.08 43.74
C VAL A 145 13.41 -9.14 42.59
N ILE A 146 12.24 -9.68 42.88
CA ILE A 146 11.10 -9.81 41.95
C ILE A 146 9.83 -9.18 42.49
N LYS A 147 9.85 -8.61 43.71
CA LYS A 147 8.72 -7.90 44.34
C LYS A 147 9.27 -6.83 45.28
N SER A 148 8.53 -5.76 45.45
CA SER A 148 8.79 -4.73 46.47
C SER A 148 8.64 -5.32 47.87
N ALA A 149 9.45 -4.86 48.78
CA ALA A 149 9.47 -5.34 50.15
C ALA A 149 10.04 -4.29 51.11
N ASP A 150 9.62 -4.36 52.34
CA ASP A 150 10.31 -3.70 53.45
C ASP A 150 11.31 -4.68 54.06
N TYR A 151 12.46 -4.20 54.47
CA TYR A 151 13.42 -5.03 55.16
C TYR A 151 14.03 -4.34 56.36
N THR A 152 14.30 -5.12 57.39
CA THR A 152 14.87 -4.68 58.64
C THR A 152 16.14 -5.45 58.95
N VAL A 153 17.15 -4.75 59.44
CA VAL A 153 18.46 -5.38 59.78
C VAL A 153 18.74 -5.17 61.26
N LYS A 154 19.03 -6.28 61.93
CA LYS A 154 19.38 -6.31 63.37
C LYS A 154 20.69 -7.04 63.57
N SER A 155 21.60 -6.45 64.38
CA SER A 155 22.80 -7.16 64.81
C SER A 155 22.58 -7.80 66.17
N LYS A 156 23.17 -8.97 66.37
CA LYS A 156 23.00 -9.80 67.60
C LYS A 156 24.27 -10.47 68.00
N ASN A 157 24.53 -10.52 69.31
CA ASN A 157 25.58 -11.34 69.88
C ASN A 157 25.01 -12.32 70.93
N GLU A 158 25.87 -13.07 71.59
CA GLU A 158 25.51 -14.05 72.63
C GLU A 158 24.65 -13.44 73.76
N PHE A 159 24.87 -12.12 74.02
CA PHE A 159 24.26 -11.46 75.18
C PHE A 159 23.02 -10.67 74.88
N MET A 160 22.93 -10.07 73.68
CA MET A 160 21.84 -9.17 73.37
C MET A 160 21.62 -8.95 71.85
N THR A 161 20.47 -8.47 71.51
CA THR A 161 20.16 -7.91 70.20
C THR A 161 20.39 -6.39 70.24
N SER A 162 20.92 -5.80 69.20
CA SER A 162 21.05 -4.35 69.08
C SER A 162 19.72 -3.64 69.29
N LYS A 163 19.76 -2.54 70.06
CA LYS A 163 18.61 -1.67 70.26
C LYS A 163 18.28 -0.82 69.02
N LEU A 164 19.26 -0.66 68.12
CA LEU A 164 19.09 0.04 66.85
C LEU A 164 18.55 -0.96 65.79
N GLU A 165 17.29 -0.78 65.51
CA GLU A 165 16.61 -1.46 64.41
C GLU A 165 16.46 -0.46 63.25
N VAL A 166 16.96 -0.84 62.08
CA VAL A 166 16.91 0.02 60.87
C VAL A 166 16.08 -0.65 59.82
N SER A 167 15.00 0.01 59.43
CA SER A 167 14.09 -0.47 58.39
C SER A 167 14.25 0.36 57.12
N TYR A 168 14.20 -0.28 56.00
CA TYR A 168 14.40 0.30 54.69
C TYR A 168 13.32 -0.22 53.72
N PHE A 169 13.06 0.59 52.66
CA PHE A 169 12.14 0.27 51.58
C PHE A 169 12.93 -0.21 50.36
N LEU A 170 12.46 -1.32 49.80
CA LEU A 170 12.92 -1.83 48.55
C LEU A 170 11.76 -1.72 47.55
N ASN A 171 11.79 -0.71 46.68
CA ASN A 171 10.77 -0.50 45.68
C ASN A 171 11.24 -1.09 44.32
N MET A 172 10.55 -2.11 43.84
CA MET A 172 10.80 -2.74 42.56
C MET A 172 9.95 -2.07 41.49
N ILE A 173 10.58 -1.60 40.42
CA ILE A 173 9.93 -1.08 39.21
C ILE A 173 9.64 -2.26 38.30
N GLN A 174 8.38 -2.52 38.08
CA GLN A 174 7.94 -3.55 37.16
C GLN A 174 8.18 -3.10 35.72
N ASP A 175 8.66 -4.03 34.89
CA ASP A 175 8.82 -3.85 33.46
C ASP A 175 7.46 -3.74 32.76
N GLN A 176 7.29 -2.72 31.93
CA GLN A 176 6.01 -2.39 31.28
C GLN A 176 5.85 -3.17 29.96
N HIS A 177 4.64 -3.16 29.43
CA HIS A 177 4.40 -3.66 28.08
C HIS A 177 4.84 -2.64 27.05
N PRO A 178 5.39 -3.08 25.92
CA PRO A 178 5.69 -2.18 24.82
C PRO A 178 4.43 -1.55 24.25
N GLU A 179 4.56 -0.40 23.63
CA GLU A 179 3.49 0.31 22.91
C GLU A 179 3.78 0.31 21.42
N ILE A 180 2.74 0.24 20.61
CA ILE A 180 2.82 0.34 19.15
C ILE A 180 1.67 1.19 18.62
N GLN A 181 2.03 2.14 17.73
CA GLN A 181 1.08 2.94 16.95
C GLN A 181 1.43 2.84 15.48
N MET A 182 0.43 2.83 14.62
CA MET A 182 0.63 2.67 13.18
C MET A 182 -0.41 3.47 12.40
N GLU A 183 0.05 4.14 11.36
CA GLU A 183 -0.73 4.80 10.33
C GLU A 183 -0.55 4.07 9.01
N GLU A 184 -1.62 4.01 8.22
CA GLU A 184 -1.65 3.38 6.91
C GLU A 184 -1.97 4.43 5.85
N SER A 185 -1.15 4.46 4.82
CA SER A 185 -1.39 5.20 3.59
C SER A 185 -1.54 4.23 2.43
N VAL A 186 -2.53 4.49 1.58
CA VAL A 186 -2.82 3.67 0.41
C VAL A 186 -2.41 4.43 -0.84
N ASP A 187 -1.81 3.74 -1.80
CA ASP A 187 -1.53 4.30 -3.10
C ASP A 187 -2.87 4.56 -3.83
N SER A 188 -3.13 5.82 -4.19
CA SER A 188 -4.35 6.19 -4.91
C SER A 188 -4.45 5.58 -6.30
N THR A 189 -3.30 5.21 -6.88
CA THR A 189 -3.21 4.60 -8.21
C THR A 189 -3.28 3.07 -8.15
N ASN A 190 -2.93 2.46 -7.01
CA ASN A 190 -2.96 1.02 -6.83
C ASN A 190 -3.32 0.63 -5.39
N LEU A 191 -4.61 0.33 -5.17
CA LEU A 191 -5.15 -0.04 -3.86
C LEU A 191 -4.50 -1.29 -3.24
N ARG A 192 -3.77 -2.08 -4.03
CA ARG A 192 -2.99 -3.24 -3.57
C ARG A 192 -1.63 -2.87 -2.98
N ARG A 193 -1.19 -1.61 -3.09
CA ARG A 193 0.04 -1.13 -2.50
C ARG A 193 -0.26 -0.35 -1.23
N LYS A 194 0.27 -0.84 -0.12
CA LYS A 194 0.06 -0.25 1.19
C LYS A 194 1.38 0.17 1.81
N TYR A 195 1.36 1.36 2.36
CA TYR A 195 2.50 1.94 3.07
C TYR A 195 2.11 2.12 4.53
N PHE A 196 2.97 1.63 5.40
CA PHE A 196 2.78 1.72 6.83
C PHE A 196 3.92 2.53 7.44
N ALA A 197 3.57 3.46 8.30
CA ALA A 197 4.50 4.18 9.13
C ALA A 197 4.04 4.03 10.59
N GLY A 198 4.95 3.81 11.52
CA GLY A 198 4.55 3.67 12.90
C GLY A 198 5.67 3.95 13.88
N ASN A 199 5.28 4.06 15.15
CA ASN A 199 6.15 4.27 16.27
C ASN A 199 5.98 3.14 17.27
N ILE A 200 7.09 2.71 17.86
CA ILE A 200 7.15 1.76 18.95
C ILE A 200 7.86 2.40 20.14
N LYS A 201 7.41 2.08 21.35
CA LYS A 201 7.98 2.61 22.59
C LYS A 201 8.00 1.54 23.66
N ASP A 202 9.05 1.52 24.46
CA ASP A 202 9.26 0.62 25.58
C ASP A 202 10.20 1.25 26.61
N ASP A 203 10.19 0.81 27.86
CA ASP A 203 11.04 1.35 28.92
C ASP A 203 12.51 0.86 28.85
N TYR A 204 12.76 -0.34 28.32
CA TYR A 204 14.11 -0.91 28.22
C TYR A 204 14.54 -1.33 26.82
N GLY A 205 13.62 -1.29 25.83
CA GLY A 205 13.90 -1.56 24.43
C GLY A 205 13.25 -2.84 23.90
N PHE A 206 13.55 -3.16 22.67
CA PHE A 206 12.80 -4.12 21.89
C PHE A 206 13.59 -5.39 21.60
N LYS A 207 12.90 -6.50 21.45
CA LYS A 207 13.43 -7.78 20.94
C LYS A 207 13.18 -7.93 19.45
N LYS A 208 11.95 -7.68 18.98
CA LYS A 208 11.56 -7.79 17.59
C LYS A 208 10.26 -7.05 17.30
N LEU A 209 10.07 -6.71 16.03
CA LEU A 209 8.82 -6.23 15.44
C LEU A 209 8.44 -7.14 14.27
N GLU A 210 7.20 -7.60 14.22
CA GLU A 210 6.69 -8.48 13.17
C GLU A 210 5.47 -7.88 12.50
N PHE A 211 5.45 -7.94 11.18
CA PHE A 211 4.24 -7.79 10.37
C PHE A 211 3.64 -9.19 10.14
N SER A 212 2.35 -9.32 10.39
CA SER A 212 1.64 -10.59 10.27
C SER A 212 0.41 -10.43 9.41
N TYR A 213 0.16 -11.39 8.51
CA TYR A 213 -1.06 -11.44 7.71
C TYR A 213 -1.51 -12.86 7.45
N ARG A 214 -2.80 -13.02 7.16
CA ARG A 214 -3.41 -14.27 6.67
C ARG A 214 -4.55 -13.99 5.71
N ILE A 215 -4.73 -14.87 4.74
CA ILE A 215 -5.84 -14.84 3.79
C ILE A 215 -6.99 -15.63 4.38
N ILE A 216 -8.17 -15.02 4.42
CA ILE A 216 -9.42 -15.64 4.85
C ILE A 216 -10.25 -15.83 3.59
N SER A 217 -10.23 -17.02 3.01
CA SER A 217 -11.03 -17.33 1.82
C SER A 217 -12.54 -17.27 2.15
N LYS A 218 -13.33 -16.80 1.20
CA LYS A 218 -14.79 -16.77 1.29
C LYS A 218 -15.38 -18.18 1.26
N ASP A 219 -14.68 -19.11 0.64
CA ASP A 219 -15.08 -20.52 0.58
C ASP A 219 -14.71 -21.23 1.88
N LYS A 220 -15.73 -21.54 2.67
CA LYS A 220 -15.59 -22.23 3.97
C LYS A 220 -14.96 -23.65 3.86
N SER A 221 -14.85 -24.19 2.66
CA SER A 221 -14.21 -25.47 2.37
C SER A 221 -12.68 -25.39 2.31
N LEU A 222 -12.13 -24.18 2.11
CA LEU A 222 -10.69 -23.92 2.13
C LEU A 222 -10.26 -23.57 3.56
N GLU A 223 -9.34 -24.33 4.12
CA GLU A 223 -8.73 -24.04 5.41
C GLU A 223 -8.15 -22.61 5.41
N GLN A 224 -8.38 -21.89 6.53
CA GLN A 224 -7.76 -20.58 6.71
C GLN A 224 -6.25 -20.71 6.48
N SER A 225 -5.69 -19.86 5.62
CA SER A 225 -4.25 -19.90 5.39
C SER A 225 -3.48 -19.68 6.70
N ALA A 226 -2.37 -20.39 6.86
CA ALA A 226 -1.49 -20.20 8.00
C ALA A 226 -1.07 -18.72 8.11
N LEU A 227 -0.97 -18.23 9.34
CA LEU A 227 -0.49 -16.86 9.59
C LEU A 227 0.95 -16.76 9.06
N LYS A 228 1.18 -15.86 8.11
CA LYS A 228 2.50 -15.52 7.61
C LYS A 228 3.03 -14.34 8.39
N THR A 229 4.31 -14.39 8.79
CA THR A 229 4.97 -13.37 9.57
C THR A 229 6.27 -12.93 8.89
N GLN A 230 6.55 -11.64 8.95
CA GLN A 230 7.76 -11.02 8.45
C GLN A 230 8.38 -10.16 9.54
N ASN A 231 9.66 -10.38 9.85
CA ASN A 231 10.39 -9.53 10.78
C ASN A 231 10.75 -8.20 10.11
N LEU A 232 10.51 -7.12 10.84
CA LEU A 232 10.88 -5.77 10.42
C LEU A 232 12.13 -5.32 11.17
N SER A 233 12.95 -4.53 10.49
CA SER A 233 14.17 -3.96 11.06
C SER A 233 13.80 -2.88 12.06
N ILE A 234 14.31 -3.00 13.29
CA ILE A 234 14.21 -2.03 14.37
C ILE A 234 15.55 -1.89 15.06
N ASN A 235 15.76 -0.80 15.78
CA ASN A 235 16.91 -0.67 16.65
C ASN A 235 16.56 -1.19 18.06
N PRO A 236 17.05 -2.37 18.45
CA PRO A 236 16.72 -2.97 19.75
C PRO A 236 17.25 -2.17 20.95
N ASN A 237 18.17 -1.22 20.72
CA ASN A 237 18.83 -0.47 21.77
C ASN A 237 18.15 0.84 22.15
N TYR A 238 17.13 1.24 21.42
CA TYR A 238 16.37 2.45 21.70
C TYR A 238 15.09 2.13 22.46
N ASN A 239 14.69 3.06 23.30
CA ASN A 239 13.41 2.99 24.02
C ASN A 239 12.24 3.47 23.17
N GLN A 240 12.54 4.09 22.03
CA GLN A 240 11.58 4.51 21.03
C GLN A 240 12.21 4.40 19.65
N ASP A 241 11.48 3.82 18.71
CA ASP A 241 11.92 3.68 17.33
C ASP A 241 10.76 3.88 16.36
N GLN A 242 11.09 4.23 15.12
CA GLN A 242 10.14 4.38 14.02
C GLN A 242 10.36 3.26 13.03
N PHE A 243 9.25 2.74 12.48
CA PHE A 243 9.33 1.75 11.44
C PHE A 243 8.50 2.17 10.23
N TYR A 244 8.95 1.69 9.07
CA TYR A 244 8.27 1.84 7.80
C TYR A 244 8.16 0.46 7.17
N HIS A 245 7.01 0.17 6.59
CA HIS A 245 6.79 -1.08 5.87
C HIS A 245 6.00 -0.82 4.60
N PHE A 246 6.51 -1.32 3.49
CA PHE A 246 5.80 -1.36 2.22
C PHE A 246 5.30 -2.78 1.98
N TRP A 247 4.04 -2.91 1.64
CA TRP A 247 3.42 -4.20 1.35
C TRP A 247 2.74 -4.17 0.00
N ASP A 248 3.23 -4.98 -0.94
CA ASP A 248 2.63 -5.18 -2.26
C ASP A 248 1.79 -6.46 -2.25
N LEU A 249 0.46 -6.28 -2.31
CA LEU A 249 -0.51 -7.37 -2.37
C LEU A 249 -0.63 -7.98 -3.78
N THR A 250 0.04 -7.40 -4.79
CA THR A 250 -0.01 -7.93 -6.16
C THR A 250 0.71 -9.27 -6.28
N GLU A 251 1.70 -9.53 -5.41
CA GLU A 251 2.39 -10.82 -5.32
C GLU A 251 1.54 -11.94 -4.71
N LEU A 252 0.42 -11.58 -4.08
CA LEU A 252 -0.52 -12.53 -3.51
C LEU A 252 -1.55 -12.91 -4.57
N ALA A 253 -1.68 -14.20 -4.86
CA ALA A 253 -2.67 -14.74 -5.79
C ALA A 253 -4.09 -14.69 -5.16
N LEU A 254 -4.60 -13.46 -4.95
CA LEU A 254 -5.91 -13.23 -4.34
C LEU A 254 -7.02 -13.54 -5.32
N GLN A 255 -8.02 -14.27 -4.86
CA GLN A 255 -9.25 -14.47 -5.60
C GLN A 255 -10.23 -13.31 -5.34
N PRO A 256 -11.11 -12.98 -6.29
CA PRO A 256 -12.15 -11.99 -6.08
C PRO A 256 -13.02 -12.30 -4.86
N GLY A 257 -13.08 -11.37 -3.92
CA GLY A 257 -13.82 -11.50 -2.66
C GLY A 257 -13.02 -12.04 -1.48
N ASP A 258 -11.74 -12.38 -1.65
CA ASP A 258 -10.87 -12.77 -0.55
C ASP A 258 -10.69 -11.62 0.45
N LEU A 259 -10.59 -11.99 1.73
CA LEU A 259 -10.34 -11.08 2.83
C LEU A 259 -8.96 -11.36 3.40
N ILE A 260 -8.14 -10.34 3.59
CA ILE A 260 -6.85 -10.45 4.26
C ILE A 260 -6.92 -9.72 5.59
N GLU A 261 -6.59 -10.43 6.67
CA GLU A 261 -6.36 -9.85 7.99
C GLU A 261 -4.88 -9.57 8.16
N TYR A 262 -4.50 -8.40 8.67
CA TYR A 262 -3.11 -8.04 8.93
C TYR A 262 -2.97 -7.14 10.16
N PHE A 263 -1.81 -7.22 10.82
CA PHE A 263 -1.46 -6.45 12.00
C PHE A 263 0.03 -6.49 12.27
N PHE A 264 0.50 -5.57 13.10
CA PHE A 264 1.88 -5.52 13.59
C PHE A 264 1.93 -5.93 15.05
N THR A 265 3.01 -6.61 15.46
CA THR A 265 3.26 -7.00 16.85
C THR A 265 4.68 -6.66 17.22
N VAL A 266 4.88 -5.93 18.31
CA VAL A 266 6.17 -5.63 18.90
C VAL A 266 6.35 -6.43 20.18
N TRP A 267 7.57 -6.92 20.43
CA TRP A 267 7.97 -7.60 21.66
C TRP A 267 9.07 -6.79 22.34
N ASP A 268 8.97 -6.66 23.68
CA ASP A 268 10.02 -6.13 24.52
C ASP A 268 11.19 -7.11 24.66
N ASN A 269 12.22 -6.65 25.37
CA ASN A 269 13.44 -7.42 25.63
C ASN A 269 13.48 -8.05 27.04
N ASP A 270 12.35 -8.09 27.79
CA ASP A 270 12.30 -8.66 29.14
C ASP A 270 12.85 -10.09 29.16
N ALA A 271 13.97 -10.29 29.87
CA ALA A 271 14.61 -11.58 30.05
C ALA A 271 14.29 -12.21 31.41
N VAL A 272 13.51 -11.56 32.27
CA VAL A 272 13.18 -12.00 33.62
C VAL A 272 11.89 -12.82 33.63
N ASN A 273 10.82 -12.25 33.10
CA ASN A 273 9.49 -12.88 33.04
C ASN A 273 9.14 -13.41 31.64
N GLY A 274 9.99 -13.13 30.66
CA GLY A 274 9.76 -13.42 29.26
C GLY A 274 9.17 -12.21 28.51
N SER A 275 9.55 -12.09 27.23
CA SER A 275 9.15 -10.95 26.41
C SER A 275 7.63 -10.78 26.35
N LYS A 276 7.17 -9.61 26.74
CA LYS A 276 5.80 -9.16 26.60
C LYS A 276 5.58 -8.61 25.20
N SER A 277 4.33 -8.50 24.76
CA SER A 277 4.03 -8.00 23.43
C SER A 277 2.84 -7.05 23.43
N ALA A 278 2.88 -6.13 22.49
CA ALA A 278 1.72 -5.32 22.10
C ALA A 278 1.46 -5.46 20.61
N ARG A 279 0.20 -5.30 20.21
CA ARG A 279 -0.25 -5.49 18.86
C ARG A 279 -1.15 -4.33 18.42
N THR A 280 -1.03 -3.92 17.15
CA THR A 280 -1.96 -2.99 16.54
C THR A 280 -3.36 -3.62 16.44
N GLN A 281 -4.37 -2.79 16.25
CA GLN A 281 -5.68 -3.31 15.85
C GLN A 281 -5.55 -4.09 14.54
N LYS A 282 -6.30 -5.19 14.44
CA LYS A 282 -6.39 -5.96 13.20
C LYS A 282 -7.09 -5.13 12.15
N LYS A 283 -6.47 -5.02 10.99
CA LYS A 283 -7.03 -4.40 9.80
C LYS A 283 -7.35 -5.44 8.75
N TYR A 284 -8.23 -5.10 7.84
CA TYR A 284 -8.70 -5.98 6.81
C TYR A 284 -8.59 -5.30 5.45
N PHE A 285 -8.08 -6.05 4.48
CA PHE A 285 -8.18 -5.72 3.07
C PHE A 285 -9.15 -6.72 2.44
N LYS A 286 -10.18 -6.23 1.76
CA LYS A 286 -11.12 -7.04 0.99
C LYS A 286 -10.78 -6.91 -0.49
N ALA A 287 -10.43 -8.01 -1.13
CA ALA A 287 -10.33 -8.05 -2.58
C ALA A 287 -11.74 -7.81 -3.18
N PRO A 288 -11.86 -6.96 -4.21
CA PRO A 288 -13.16 -6.73 -4.85
C PRO A 288 -13.76 -8.04 -5.33
N THR A 289 -15.06 -8.19 -5.20
CA THR A 289 -15.80 -9.32 -5.77
C THR A 289 -15.87 -9.20 -7.30
N LYS A 290 -16.16 -10.28 -8.01
CA LYS A 290 -16.36 -10.24 -9.48
C LYS A 290 -17.38 -9.15 -9.87
N LYS A 291 -18.47 -9.03 -9.13
CA LYS A 291 -19.51 -8.02 -9.37
C LYS A 291 -19.01 -6.60 -9.15
N GLU A 292 -18.34 -6.33 -8.02
CA GLU A 292 -17.73 -5.02 -7.73
C GLU A 292 -16.68 -4.65 -8.78
N LEU A 293 -15.88 -5.62 -9.27
CA LEU A 293 -14.92 -5.39 -10.35
C LEU A 293 -15.61 -4.97 -11.66
N THR A 294 -16.67 -5.68 -12.06
CA THR A 294 -17.41 -5.36 -13.27
C THR A 294 -18.14 -4.00 -13.15
N GLU A 295 -18.72 -3.69 -12.00
CA GLU A 295 -19.36 -2.38 -11.75
C GLU A 295 -18.35 -1.24 -11.83
N ASN A 296 -17.21 -1.36 -11.13
CA ASN A 296 -16.14 -0.35 -11.16
C ASN A 296 -15.56 -0.15 -12.57
N GLU A 297 -15.42 -1.24 -13.33
CA GLU A 297 -14.96 -1.23 -14.71
C GLU A 297 -15.94 -0.50 -15.63
N ASN A 298 -17.22 -0.81 -15.53
CA ASN A 298 -18.25 -0.13 -16.31
C ASN A 298 -18.30 1.37 -16.00
N GLU A 299 -18.24 1.75 -14.71
CA GLU A 299 -18.20 3.16 -14.30
C GLU A 299 -16.94 3.88 -14.82
N ALA A 300 -15.78 3.21 -14.78
CA ALA A 300 -14.53 3.76 -15.29
C ALA A 300 -14.58 3.91 -16.82
N ASN A 301 -15.11 2.92 -17.54
CA ASN A 301 -15.26 2.94 -18.99
C ASN A 301 -16.22 4.03 -19.44
N ASP A 302 -17.40 4.15 -18.82
CA ASP A 302 -18.37 5.20 -19.10
C ASP A 302 -17.78 6.59 -18.89
N LYS A 303 -16.96 6.76 -17.84
CA LYS A 303 -16.28 8.03 -17.57
C LYS A 303 -15.24 8.34 -18.61
N ILE A 304 -14.40 7.38 -19.00
CA ILE A 304 -13.38 7.54 -20.05
C ILE A 304 -14.05 7.92 -21.38
N LYS A 305 -15.08 7.18 -21.77
CA LYS A 305 -15.85 7.43 -23.00
C LYS A 305 -16.41 8.85 -23.03
N LYS A 306 -17.11 9.24 -21.98
CA LYS A 306 -17.70 10.57 -21.85
C LYS A 306 -16.64 11.68 -21.89
N GLU A 307 -15.55 11.53 -21.16
CA GLU A 307 -14.46 12.52 -21.14
C GLU A 307 -13.76 12.64 -22.50
N LEU A 308 -13.61 11.54 -23.25
CA LEU A 308 -13.12 11.56 -24.64
C LEU A 308 -14.09 12.29 -25.58
N GLU A 309 -15.40 11.98 -25.53
CA GLU A 309 -16.41 12.65 -26.34
C GLU A 309 -16.47 14.15 -26.08
N GLU A 310 -16.41 14.58 -24.82
CA GLU A 310 -16.31 15.99 -24.44
C GLU A 310 -15.02 16.63 -24.95
N SER A 311 -13.90 15.90 -24.90
CA SER A 311 -12.58 16.36 -25.35
C SER A 311 -12.55 16.53 -26.88
N ILE A 312 -13.14 15.61 -27.63
CA ILE A 312 -13.31 15.72 -29.09
C ILE A 312 -14.12 16.98 -29.44
N LYS A 313 -15.23 17.20 -28.74
CA LYS A 313 -16.06 18.40 -28.97
C LYS A 313 -15.30 19.68 -28.68
N GLU A 314 -14.56 19.75 -27.56
CA GLU A 314 -13.74 20.90 -27.22
C GLU A 314 -12.63 21.13 -28.25
N ALA A 315 -11.99 20.07 -28.75
CA ALA A 315 -11.00 20.14 -29.83
C ALA A 315 -11.61 20.72 -31.12
N GLN A 316 -12.84 20.30 -31.49
CA GLN A 316 -13.55 20.82 -32.63
C GLN A 316 -13.89 22.30 -32.49
N ASP A 317 -14.32 22.74 -31.30
CA ASP A 317 -14.60 24.14 -31.01
C ASP A 317 -13.32 24.99 -31.09
N ILE A 318 -12.21 24.54 -30.47
CA ILE A 318 -10.91 25.20 -30.57
C ILE A 318 -10.44 25.28 -32.02
N LYS A 319 -10.53 24.23 -32.82
CA LYS A 319 -10.16 24.20 -34.23
C LYS A 319 -10.97 25.21 -35.05
N LYS A 320 -12.28 25.31 -34.80
CA LYS A 320 -13.15 26.27 -35.46
C LYS A 320 -12.75 27.69 -35.13
N GLU A 321 -12.52 28.00 -33.86
CA GLU A 321 -12.13 29.33 -33.41
C GLU A 321 -10.73 29.71 -33.87
N LEU A 322 -9.77 28.75 -33.94
CA LEU A 322 -8.45 28.96 -34.53
C LEU A 322 -8.54 29.36 -36.01
N LYS A 323 -9.38 28.68 -36.81
CA LYS A 323 -9.62 29.02 -38.21
C LYS A 323 -10.21 30.42 -38.38
N GLU A 324 -11.11 30.82 -37.49
CA GLU A 324 -11.69 32.16 -37.47
C GLU A 324 -10.63 33.23 -37.10
N ALA A 325 -9.84 32.97 -36.05
CA ALA A 325 -8.76 33.85 -35.61
C ALA A 325 -7.70 34.04 -36.72
N GLN A 326 -7.32 32.97 -37.40
CA GLN A 326 -6.42 32.99 -38.53
C GLN A 326 -6.97 33.82 -39.69
N LYS A 327 -8.25 33.65 -40.07
CA LYS A 327 -8.92 34.41 -41.11
C LYS A 327 -9.02 35.91 -40.79
N ASP A 328 -9.35 36.23 -39.55
CA ASP A 328 -9.44 37.59 -39.07
C ASP A 328 -8.04 38.28 -39.10
N LEU A 329 -7.00 37.57 -38.64
CA LEU A 329 -5.63 38.05 -38.65
C LEU A 329 -5.11 38.27 -40.07
N PHE A 330 -5.50 37.42 -41.04
CA PHE A 330 -5.15 37.56 -42.45
C PHE A 330 -5.67 38.86 -43.05
N SER A 331 -6.89 39.28 -42.66
CA SER A 331 -7.54 40.49 -43.19
C SER A 331 -6.98 41.80 -42.64
N LYS A 332 -6.19 41.77 -41.53
CA LYS A 332 -5.66 42.92 -40.80
C LYS A 332 -4.22 43.22 -41.19
N LYS A 333 -3.81 44.49 -41.17
CA LYS A 333 -2.40 44.88 -41.37
C LYS A 333 -1.50 44.56 -40.17
N ASN A 334 -2.02 44.73 -38.96
CA ASN A 334 -1.29 44.51 -37.71
C ASN A 334 -2.16 43.72 -36.75
N MET A 335 -1.54 42.91 -35.87
CA MET A 335 -2.18 42.25 -34.78
C MET A 335 -2.61 43.24 -33.69
N THR A 336 -3.85 43.14 -33.21
CA THR A 336 -4.38 44.00 -32.14
C THR A 336 -4.28 43.28 -30.79
N TRP A 337 -4.43 44.04 -29.71
CA TRP A 337 -4.51 43.48 -28.36
C TRP A 337 -5.68 42.46 -28.19
N GLN A 338 -6.80 42.68 -28.88
CA GLN A 338 -7.94 41.76 -28.87
C GLN A 338 -7.60 40.47 -29.57
N ASP A 339 -6.87 40.52 -30.68
CA ASP A 339 -6.42 39.30 -31.38
C ASP A 339 -5.47 38.46 -30.48
N LYS A 340 -4.54 39.15 -29.81
CA LYS A 340 -3.63 38.51 -28.86
C LYS A 340 -4.40 37.80 -27.73
N ASN A 341 -5.36 38.47 -27.10
CA ASN A 341 -6.15 37.89 -26.02
C ASN A 341 -6.98 36.69 -26.50
N ARG A 342 -7.56 36.77 -27.70
CA ARG A 342 -8.32 35.66 -28.30
C ARG A 342 -7.42 34.44 -28.52
N ILE A 343 -6.22 34.65 -29.05
CA ILE A 343 -5.27 33.54 -29.24
C ILE A 343 -4.80 32.99 -27.90
N GLN A 344 -4.56 33.84 -26.90
CA GLN A 344 -4.18 33.39 -25.55
C GLN A 344 -5.28 32.55 -24.91
N ASP A 345 -6.54 32.94 -25.03
CA ASP A 345 -7.68 32.14 -24.53
C ASP A 345 -7.74 30.75 -25.19
N LEU A 346 -7.49 30.68 -26.50
CA LEU A 346 -7.41 29.42 -27.22
C LEU A 346 -6.26 28.52 -26.74
N LEU A 347 -5.10 29.10 -26.45
CA LEU A 347 -3.97 28.39 -25.89
C LEU A 347 -4.26 27.87 -24.48
N ASP A 348 -4.91 28.68 -23.66
CA ASP A 348 -5.29 28.29 -22.30
C ASP A 348 -6.33 27.12 -22.30
N ARG A 349 -7.31 27.19 -23.20
CA ARG A 349 -8.29 26.10 -23.41
C ARG A 349 -7.63 24.83 -23.92
N GLN A 350 -6.68 24.96 -24.83
CA GLN A 350 -5.93 23.83 -25.33
C GLN A 350 -5.12 23.15 -24.22
N LYS A 351 -4.47 23.92 -23.36
CA LYS A 351 -3.74 23.39 -22.20
C LYS A 351 -4.67 22.68 -21.20
N GLN A 352 -5.90 23.18 -21.03
CA GLN A 352 -6.91 22.50 -20.22
C GLN A 352 -7.35 21.18 -20.86
N LEU A 353 -7.49 21.14 -22.19
CA LEU A 353 -7.80 19.94 -22.93
C LEU A 353 -6.71 18.88 -22.78
N GLU A 354 -5.43 19.27 -22.89
CA GLU A 354 -4.29 18.37 -22.65
C GLU A 354 -4.31 17.77 -21.24
N ASN A 355 -4.50 18.61 -20.21
CA ASN A 355 -4.60 18.13 -18.84
C ASN A 355 -5.76 17.13 -18.65
N LYS A 356 -6.88 17.37 -19.34
CA LYS A 356 -8.04 16.44 -19.30
C LYS A 356 -7.70 15.11 -19.96
N LEU A 357 -7.01 15.13 -21.09
CA LEU A 357 -6.57 13.92 -21.79
C LEU A 357 -5.54 13.13 -20.98
N ASP A 358 -4.60 13.80 -20.30
CA ASP A 358 -3.67 13.16 -19.35
C ASP A 358 -4.44 12.40 -18.25
N MET A 359 -5.48 13.01 -17.71
CA MET A 359 -6.32 12.37 -16.70
C MET A 359 -7.04 11.13 -17.25
N VAL A 360 -7.58 11.22 -18.45
CA VAL A 360 -8.24 10.08 -19.14
C VAL A 360 -7.24 8.95 -19.36
N GLN A 361 -6.05 9.25 -19.83
CA GLN A 361 -4.98 8.27 -20.01
C GLN A 361 -4.60 7.57 -18.70
N GLN A 362 -4.45 8.33 -17.62
CA GLN A 362 -4.16 7.75 -16.30
C GLN A 362 -5.30 6.86 -15.81
N GLN A 363 -6.55 7.27 -16.01
CA GLN A 363 -7.71 6.45 -15.67
C GLN A 363 -7.73 5.14 -16.46
N ASN A 364 -7.45 5.19 -17.77
CA ASN A 364 -7.36 4.01 -18.62
C ASN A 364 -6.21 3.08 -18.17
N LYS A 365 -5.01 3.61 -17.90
CA LYS A 365 -3.89 2.82 -17.37
C LYS A 365 -4.23 2.16 -16.03
N ASN A 366 -4.90 2.85 -15.13
CA ASN A 366 -5.33 2.31 -13.84
C ASN A 366 -6.37 1.18 -14.01
N ASN A 367 -7.37 1.39 -14.89
CA ASN A 367 -8.38 0.39 -15.21
C ASN A 367 -7.74 -0.88 -15.79
N ASN A 368 -6.83 -0.71 -16.76
CA ASN A 368 -6.07 -1.80 -17.36
C ASN A 368 -5.24 -2.59 -16.34
N GLN A 369 -4.60 -1.91 -15.39
CA GLN A 369 -3.84 -2.58 -14.32
C GLN A 369 -4.76 -3.39 -13.40
N GLN A 370 -5.94 -2.88 -13.05
CA GLN A 370 -6.90 -3.62 -12.26
C GLN A 370 -7.40 -4.86 -13.00
N GLN A 371 -7.73 -4.75 -14.29
CA GLN A 371 -8.15 -5.88 -15.11
C GLN A 371 -7.08 -6.99 -15.16
N LYS A 372 -5.83 -6.64 -15.47
CA LYS A 372 -4.70 -7.59 -15.50
C LYS A 372 -4.47 -8.33 -14.17
N GLN A 373 -4.89 -7.74 -13.05
CA GLN A 373 -4.72 -8.35 -11.73
C GLN A 373 -5.79 -9.39 -11.38
N TYR A 374 -6.99 -9.28 -11.96
CA TYR A 374 -8.15 -10.08 -11.56
C TYR A 374 -8.80 -10.86 -12.69
N LYS A 375 -8.52 -10.49 -13.95
CA LYS A 375 -9.03 -11.15 -15.15
C LYS A 375 -7.89 -11.73 -15.99
N ASN A 376 -8.10 -12.93 -16.52
CA ASN A 376 -7.25 -13.48 -17.57
C ASN A 376 -7.83 -13.03 -18.91
N LEU A 377 -7.34 -11.91 -19.42
CA LEU A 377 -7.69 -11.45 -20.76
C LEU A 377 -7.03 -12.35 -21.81
N ASP A 378 -7.72 -12.59 -22.91
CA ASP A 378 -7.13 -13.29 -24.04
C ASP A 378 -6.01 -12.46 -24.71
N LYS A 379 -5.28 -13.08 -25.63
CA LYS A 379 -4.14 -12.43 -26.28
C LYS A 379 -4.57 -11.24 -27.15
N GLU A 380 -5.71 -11.34 -27.81
CA GLU A 380 -6.21 -10.32 -28.73
C GLU A 380 -6.66 -9.06 -27.97
N LEU A 381 -7.40 -9.23 -26.88
CA LEU A 381 -7.77 -8.13 -25.97
C LEU A 381 -6.55 -7.45 -25.35
N LEU A 382 -5.51 -8.21 -24.99
CA LEU A 382 -4.28 -7.64 -24.47
C LEU A 382 -3.51 -6.81 -25.51
N GLU A 383 -3.51 -7.22 -26.77
CA GLU A 383 -2.91 -6.47 -27.87
C GLU A 383 -3.69 -5.17 -28.13
N LYS A 384 -5.02 -5.22 -28.16
CA LYS A 384 -5.88 -4.02 -28.28
C LYS A 384 -5.69 -3.05 -27.12
N GLN A 385 -5.56 -3.56 -25.90
CA GLN A 385 -5.30 -2.75 -24.73
C GLN A 385 -3.96 -2.00 -24.82
N LYS A 386 -2.90 -2.66 -25.26
CA LYS A 386 -1.58 -2.02 -25.48
C LYS A 386 -1.67 -0.93 -26.54
N LEU A 387 -2.38 -1.20 -27.59
CA LEU A 387 -2.53 -0.28 -28.70
C LEU A 387 -3.37 0.94 -28.32
N LEU A 388 -4.40 0.79 -27.48
CA LEU A 388 -5.09 1.92 -26.88
C LEU A 388 -4.14 2.79 -26.04
N GLU A 389 -3.27 2.18 -25.24
CA GLU A 389 -2.24 2.89 -24.49
C GLU A 389 -1.30 3.67 -25.41
N GLU A 390 -0.85 3.07 -26.52
CA GLU A 390 0.00 3.74 -27.52
C GLU A 390 -0.73 4.89 -28.26
N LEU A 391 -2.01 4.73 -28.57
CA LEU A 391 -2.80 5.79 -29.19
C LEU A 391 -3.01 6.98 -28.21
N PHE A 392 -3.27 6.70 -26.96
CA PHE A 392 -3.35 7.76 -25.94
C PHE A 392 -2.01 8.49 -25.75
N ASP A 393 -0.88 7.78 -25.80
CA ASP A 393 0.45 8.39 -25.72
C ASP A 393 0.73 9.29 -26.96
N LYS A 394 0.16 8.98 -28.13
CA LYS A 394 0.33 9.77 -29.36
C LYS A 394 -0.59 11.00 -29.46
N ILE A 395 -1.73 11.02 -28.75
CA ILE A 395 -2.62 12.20 -28.74
C ILE A 395 -1.87 13.44 -28.22
N MET A 396 -0.91 13.23 -27.33
CA MET A 396 -0.13 14.28 -26.68
C MET A 396 1.30 14.32 -27.20
N ASP A 397 1.52 14.99 -28.33
CA ASP A 397 2.83 15.15 -28.94
C ASP A 397 3.63 16.30 -28.29
N ASP A 398 4.91 16.05 -27.97
CA ASP A 398 5.84 17.08 -27.49
C ASP A 398 6.05 18.23 -28.50
N GLU A 399 5.77 18.00 -29.77
CA GLU A 399 5.79 19.04 -30.81
C GLU A 399 4.71 20.10 -30.56
N MET A 400 3.51 19.69 -30.16
CA MET A 400 2.41 20.60 -29.79
C MET A 400 2.82 21.55 -28.66
N LYS A 401 3.42 21.01 -27.59
CA LYS A 401 3.88 21.84 -26.45
C LYS A 401 4.90 22.88 -26.87
N LYS A 402 5.86 22.50 -27.72
CA LYS A 402 6.85 23.43 -28.26
C LYS A 402 6.20 24.50 -29.12
N LEU A 403 5.22 24.13 -29.94
CA LEU A 403 4.48 25.07 -30.78
C LEU A 403 3.74 26.12 -29.95
N TYR A 404 3.15 25.73 -28.84
CA TYR A 404 2.49 26.68 -27.92
C TYR A 404 3.47 27.65 -27.28
N GLU A 405 4.61 27.17 -26.81
CA GLU A 405 5.66 28.04 -26.25
C GLU A 405 6.22 29.03 -27.29
N GLU A 406 6.39 28.58 -28.52
CA GLU A 406 6.83 29.43 -29.63
C GLU A 406 5.78 30.48 -29.99
N LEU A 407 4.50 30.09 -30.09
CA LEU A 407 3.41 30.99 -30.40
C LEU A 407 3.23 32.05 -29.31
N GLU A 408 3.33 31.67 -28.03
CA GLU A 408 3.27 32.63 -26.92
C GLU A 408 4.42 33.66 -26.97
N LYS A 409 5.63 33.24 -27.33
CA LYS A 409 6.78 34.14 -27.54
C LYS A 409 6.53 35.11 -28.70
N LEU A 410 6.09 34.60 -29.86
CA LEU A 410 5.83 35.41 -31.05
C LEU A 410 4.68 36.41 -30.85
N MET A 411 3.66 36.04 -30.07
CA MET A 411 2.59 36.98 -29.67
C MET A 411 3.11 38.11 -28.80
N ASN A 412 4.12 37.88 -27.98
CA ASN A 412 4.77 38.95 -27.19
C ASN A 412 5.62 39.88 -28.04
N GLU A 413 6.21 39.35 -29.10
CA GLU A 413 7.00 40.14 -30.09
C GLU A 413 6.12 40.90 -31.09
N LEU A 414 4.81 40.61 -31.15
CA LEU A 414 3.83 41.21 -32.09
C LEU A 414 4.16 40.95 -33.57
N ASP A 415 4.87 39.86 -33.87
CA ASP A 415 5.21 39.43 -35.21
C ASP A 415 4.01 38.72 -35.86
N LYS A 416 3.17 39.47 -36.56
CA LYS A 416 1.93 38.99 -37.16
C LYS A 416 2.15 37.83 -38.12
N ASP A 417 3.18 37.94 -38.99
CA ASP A 417 3.35 36.97 -40.09
C ASP A 417 3.79 35.59 -39.53
N LYS A 418 4.68 35.59 -38.56
CA LYS A 418 5.09 34.36 -37.86
C LYS A 418 3.97 33.81 -36.97
N VAL A 419 3.20 34.65 -36.30
CA VAL A 419 2.02 34.18 -35.52
C VAL A 419 1.02 33.51 -36.47
N GLN A 420 0.79 34.06 -37.65
CA GLN A 420 -0.12 33.46 -38.62
C GLN A 420 0.37 32.08 -39.13
N GLU A 421 1.66 31.96 -39.42
CA GLU A 421 2.29 30.68 -39.80
C GLU A 421 2.12 29.65 -38.69
N LYS A 422 2.40 29.98 -37.43
CA LYS A 422 2.25 29.11 -36.31
C LYS A 422 0.80 28.75 -35.97
N LEU A 423 -0.15 29.63 -36.22
CA LEU A 423 -1.58 29.32 -36.13
C LEU A 423 -2.03 28.32 -37.22
N GLU A 424 -1.42 28.35 -38.40
CA GLU A 424 -1.69 27.36 -39.45
C GLU A 424 -1.14 26.00 -39.04
N GLU A 425 0.06 25.94 -38.53
CA GLU A 425 0.67 24.73 -37.99
C GLU A 425 -0.14 24.15 -36.81
N MET A 426 -0.59 25.01 -35.90
CA MET A 426 -1.48 24.64 -34.79
C MET A 426 -2.82 24.07 -35.27
N ASN A 427 -3.39 24.64 -36.33
CA ASN A 427 -4.62 24.15 -36.91
C ASN A 427 -4.49 22.72 -37.47
N TRP A 428 -3.34 22.41 -38.08
CA TRP A 428 -3.06 21.06 -38.58
C TRP A 428 -2.88 20.07 -37.43
N ASN A 429 -2.08 20.42 -36.44
CA ASN A 429 -1.88 19.58 -35.27
C ASN A 429 -3.20 19.33 -34.51
N GLN A 430 -4.08 20.35 -34.46
CA GLN A 430 -5.42 20.19 -33.86
C GLN A 430 -6.32 19.24 -34.65
N GLU A 431 -6.21 19.23 -35.99
CA GLU A 431 -6.94 18.27 -36.85
C GLU A 431 -6.43 16.84 -36.65
N ASP A 432 -5.14 16.66 -36.52
CA ASP A 432 -4.52 15.36 -36.28
C ASP A 432 -4.84 14.85 -34.87
N MET A 433 -4.82 15.73 -33.86
CA MET A 433 -5.24 15.39 -32.49
C MET A 433 -6.73 14.99 -32.42
N GLU A 434 -7.64 15.73 -33.09
CA GLU A 434 -9.05 15.39 -33.18
C GLU A 434 -9.24 13.98 -33.78
N LYS A 435 -8.58 13.69 -34.91
CA LYS A 435 -8.64 12.38 -35.56
C LYS A 435 -8.10 11.26 -34.65
N SER A 436 -7.00 11.52 -33.96
CA SER A 436 -6.40 10.54 -33.02
C SER A 436 -7.32 10.25 -31.81
N MET A 437 -8.01 11.28 -31.30
CA MET A 437 -9.02 11.12 -30.25
C MET A 437 -10.23 10.32 -30.74
N GLU A 438 -10.73 10.61 -31.97
CA GLU A 438 -11.84 9.85 -32.57
C GLU A 438 -11.49 8.39 -32.79
N GLN A 439 -10.24 8.10 -33.21
CA GLN A 439 -9.73 6.74 -33.34
C GLN A 439 -9.62 6.03 -31.98
N SER A 440 -9.09 6.73 -30.97
CA SER A 440 -8.98 6.19 -29.62
C SER A 440 -10.36 5.89 -29.03
N LEU A 441 -11.35 6.75 -29.24
CA LEU A 441 -12.72 6.54 -28.79
C LEU A 441 -13.36 5.32 -29.47
N GLU A 442 -13.22 5.20 -30.79
CA GLU A 442 -13.77 4.06 -31.53
C GLU A 442 -13.13 2.75 -31.11
N LEU A 443 -11.80 2.73 -30.99
CA LEU A 443 -11.09 1.55 -30.51
C LEU A 443 -11.47 1.19 -29.09
N PHE A 444 -11.67 2.20 -28.23
CA PHE A 444 -12.10 1.99 -26.85
C PHE A 444 -13.50 1.37 -26.80
N LYS A 445 -14.43 1.86 -27.64
CA LYS A 445 -15.79 1.29 -27.77
C LYS A 445 -15.75 -0.17 -28.26
N GLN A 446 -14.90 -0.47 -29.25
CA GLN A 446 -14.70 -1.84 -29.74
C GLN A 446 -14.11 -2.76 -28.68
N PHE A 447 -13.09 -2.30 -27.98
CA PHE A 447 -12.47 -3.06 -26.88
C PHE A 447 -13.47 -3.35 -25.76
N GLU A 448 -14.25 -2.35 -25.35
CA GLU A 448 -15.29 -2.50 -24.33
C GLU A 448 -16.39 -3.50 -24.77
N PHE A 449 -16.81 -3.43 -26.02
CA PHE A 449 -17.79 -4.36 -26.60
C PHE A 449 -17.27 -5.80 -26.60
N GLU A 450 -16.07 -6.04 -27.10
CA GLU A 450 -15.45 -7.37 -27.16
C GLU A 450 -15.22 -7.95 -25.77
N GLN A 451 -14.76 -7.14 -24.84
CA GLN A 451 -14.61 -7.52 -23.44
C GLN A 451 -15.96 -7.91 -22.83
N LYS A 452 -17.02 -7.17 -23.12
CA LYS A 452 -18.36 -7.49 -22.64
C LYS A 452 -18.87 -8.79 -23.22
N VAL A 453 -18.60 -9.07 -24.50
CA VAL A 453 -18.93 -10.36 -25.14
C VAL A 453 -18.23 -11.52 -24.42
N GLU A 454 -16.92 -11.40 -24.14
CA GLU A 454 -16.16 -12.44 -23.43
C GLU A 454 -16.66 -12.64 -21.99
N ASP A 455 -16.98 -11.55 -21.27
CA ASP A 455 -17.54 -11.61 -19.93
C ASP A 455 -18.91 -12.32 -19.92
N ILE A 456 -19.79 -12.03 -20.89
CA ILE A 456 -21.10 -12.68 -21.04
C ILE A 456 -20.91 -14.17 -21.38
N ALA A 457 -20.03 -14.49 -22.33
CA ALA A 457 -19.76 -15.88 -22.70
C ALA A 457 -19.22 -16.69 -21.51
N SER A 458 -18.28 -16.12 -20.74
CA SER A 458 -17.75 -16.76 -19.52
C SER A 458 -18.83 -16.99 -18.46
N LYS A 459 -19.74 -16.02 -18.24
CA LYS A 459 -20.86 -16.17 -17.30
C LYS A 459 -21.84 -17.25 -17.76
N LEU A 460 -22.15 -17.31 -19.06
CA LEU A 460 -22.98 -18.38 -19.63
C LEU A 460 -22.36 -19.76 -19.41
N GLU A 461 -21.05 -19.91 -19.62
CA GLU A 461 -20.34 -21.16 -19.35
C GLU A 461 -20.39 -21.54 -17.86
N ASP A 462 -20.24 -20.56 -16.95
CA ASP A 462 -20.29 -20.79 -15.50
C ASP A 462 -21.69 -21.23 -15.05
N ILE A 463 -22.76 -20.56 -15.56
CA ILE A 463 -24.15 -20.95 -15.26
C ILE A 463 -24.48 -22.31 -15.89
N ALA A 464 -24.00 -22.57 -17.10
CA ALA A 464 -24.20 -23.85 -17.77
C ALA A 464 -23.65 -25.02 -16.93
N LYS A 465 -22.45 -24.86 -16.34
CA LYS A 465 -21.87 -25.87 -15.42
C LYS A 465 -22.73 -26.09 -14.19
N LYS A 466 -23.15 -25.00 -13.54
CA LYS A 466 -24.02 -25.07 -12.36
C LYS A 466 -25.37 -25.74 -12.68
N GLN A 467 -25.93 -25.43 -13.86
CA GLN A 467 -27.16 -26.00 -14.33
C GLN A 467 -27.04 -27.50 -14.64
N GLU A 468 -25.88 -27.94 -15.17
CA GLU A 468 -25.57 -29.34 -15.40
C GLU A 468 -25.40 -30.12 -14.07
N GLU A 469 -24.73 -29.54 -13.08
CA GLU A 469 -24.62 -30.09 -11.75
C GLU A 469 -25.99 -30.23 -11.08
N LEU A 470 -26.84 -29.22 -11.18
CA LEU A 470 -28.23 -29.28 -10.69
C LEU A 470 -29.06 -30.35 -11.42
N ALA A 471 -28.82 -30.54 -12.72
CA ALA A 471 -29.48 -31.62 -13.49
C ALA A 471 -29.09 -33.01 -12.97
N GLN A 472 -27.81 -33.23 -12.64
CA GLN A 472 -27.33 -34.46 -12.03
C GLN A 472 -27.95 -34.68 -10.64
N GLU A 473 -27.98 -33.62 -9.80
CA GLU A 473 -28.64 -33.70 -8.48
C GLU A 473 -30.14 -34.02 -8.61
N SER A 474 -30.82 -33.50 -9.64
CA SER A 474 -32.22 -33.77 -9.90
C SER A 474 -32.45 -35.20 -10.37
N GLU A 475 -31.57 -35.73 -11.20
CA GLU A 475 -31.64 -37.12 -11.70
C GLU A 475 -31.37 -38.14 -10.59
N GLU A 476 -30.35 -37.91 -9.75
CA GLU A 476 -29.92 -38.80 -8.69
C GLU A 476 -30.66 -38.56 -7.36
N LYS A 477 -31.44 -37.49 -7.24
CA LYS A 477 -32.16 -37.07 -6.02
C LYS A 477 -31.24 -36.89 -4.81
N LYS A 478 -30.04 -36.33 -5.04
CA LYS A 478 -29.01 -36.11 -4.00
C LYS A 478 -29.41 -35.10 -2.92
N SER A 479 -30.30 -34.15 -3.25
CA SER A 479 -30.77 -33.11 -2.36
C SER A 479 -32.31 -33.10 -2.25
N SER A 480 -32.85 -32.32 -1.31
CA SER A 480 -34.31 -32.19 -1.19
C SER A 480 -34.90 -31.43 -2.38
N SER A 481 -36.17 -31.68 -2.68
CA SER A 481 -36.90 -30.96 -3.77
C SER A 481 -36.89 -29.42 -3.54
N GLU A 482 -36.96 -29.00 -2.27
CA GLU A 482 -36.92 -27.59 -1.90
C GLU A 482 -35.57 -26.95 -2.13
N GLU A 483 -34.46 -27.65 -1.84
CA GLU A 483 -33.12 -27.18 -2.11
C GLU A 483 -32.83 -27.04 -3.60
N ARG A 484 -33.25 -28.04 -4.40
CA ARG A 484 -33.12 -27.97 -5.86
C ARG A 484 -33.93 -26.84 -6.47
N SER A 485 -35.16 -26.61 -5.97
CA SER A 485 -35.96 -25.46 -6.41
C SER A 485 -35.28 -24.14 -6.08
N LYS A 486 -34.73 -23.96 -4.88
CA LYS A 486 -33.99 -22.74 -4.51
C LYS A 486 -32.77 -22.51 -5.41
N LYS A 487 -31.99 -23.56 -5.66
CA LYS A 487 -30.82 -23.47 -6.57
C LYS A 487 -31.26 -23.09 -7.99
N GLN A 488 -32.36 -23.64 -8.49
CA GLN A 488 -32.91 -23.27 -9.80
C GLN A 488 -33.37 -21.82 -9.82
N ASP A 489 -34.02 -21.34 -8.77
CA ASP A 489 -34.48 -19.94 -8.69
C ASP A 489 -33.28 -18.97 -8.62
N GLU A 490 -32.18 -19.36 -7.97
CA GLU A 490 -30.93 -18.60 -7.99
C GLU A 490 -30.32 -18.54 -9.39
N LEU A 491 -30.24 -19.69 -10.09
CA LEU A 491 -29.73 -19.73 -11.47
C LEU A 491 -30.62 -18.96 -12.47
N ASN A 492 -31.94 -18.96 -12.27
CA ASN A 492 -32.85 -18.14 -13.08
C ASN A 492 -32.56 -16.64 -12.91
N LYS A 493 -32.26 -16.19 -11.71
CA LYS A 493 -31.85 -14.79 -11.47
C LYS A 493 -30.52 -14.45 -12.12
N GLU A 494 -29.53 -15.35 -12.00
CA GLU A 494 -28.24 -15.17 -12.69
C GLU A 494 -28.43 -15.10 -14.21
N GLN A 495 -29.34 -15.87 -14.75
CA GLN A 495 -29.70 -15.83 -16.20
C GLN A 495 -30.37 -14.52 -16.59
N GLU A 496 -31.28 -14.00 -15.79
CA GLU A 496 -31.95 -12.71 -16.07
C GLU A 496 -30.93 -11.57 -16.07
N GLU A 497 -29.96 -11.59 -15.15
CA GLU A 497 -28.85 -10.61 -15.15
C GLU A 497 -28.05 -10.69 -16.47
N ILE A 498 -27.78 -11.90 -17.00
CA ILE A 498 -27.08 -12.05 -18.29
C ILE A 498 -27.96 -11.55 -19.46
N LYS A 499 -29.23 -11.78 -19.43
CA LYS A 499 -30.16 -11.27 -20.46
C LYS A 499 -30.13 -9.74 -20.53
N GLU A 500 -30.19 -9.07 -19.37
CA GLU A 500 -30.02 -7.61 -19.29
C GLU A 500 -28.64 -7.15 -19.83
N GLU A 501 -27.59 -7.94 -19.60
CA GLU A 501 -26.27 -7.65 -20.14
C GLU A 501 -26.19 -7.80 -21.66
N VAL A 502 -26.91 -8.77 -22.26
CA VAL A 502 -27.03 -8.93 -23.72
C VAL A 502 -27.83 -7.79 -24.33
N GLU A 503 -28.85 -7.26 -23.64
CA GLU A 503 -29.58 -6.06 -24.09
C GLU A 503 -28.66 -4.84 -24.13
N LYS A 504 -27.87 -4.62 -23.07
CA LYS A 504 -26.85 -3.55 -23.05
C LYS A 504 -25.77 -3.75 -24.11
N LEU A 505 -25.36 -4.99 -24.38
CA LEU A 505 -24.43 -5.30 -25.48
C LEU A 505 -25.01 -4.86 -26.82
N SER A 506 -26.31 -5.01 -27.04
CA SER A 506 -26.98 -4.53 -28.25
C SER A 506 -26.97 -3.01 -28.36
N GLU A 507 -27.13 -2.28 -27.23
CA GLU A 507 -27.02 -0.81 -27.19
C GLU A 507 -25.59 -0.38 -27.53
N MET A 508 -24.59 -1.02 -26.93
CA MET A 508 -23.17 -0.75 -27.23
C MET A 508 -22.83 -1.00 -28.70
N ASN A 509 -23.39 -2.05 -29.29
CA ASN A 509 -23.21 -2.35 -30.71
C ASN A 509 -23.76 -1.25 -31.65
N GLU A 510 -24.87 -0.57 -31.26
CA GLU A 510 -25.39 0.57 -32.01
C GLU A 510 -24.46 1.78 -32.03
N GLU A 511 -23.59 1.92 -31.01
CA GLU A 511 -22.59 2.99 -30.91
C GLU A 511 -21.33 2.73 -31.77
N LEU A 512 -21.07 1.50 -32.20
CA LEU A 512 -19.94 1.13 -33.02
C LEU A 512 -20.10 1.57 -34.47
N LYS A 513 -19.00 2.00 -35.10
CA LYS A 513 -18.96 2.25 -36.55
C LYS A 513 -19.06 0.95 -37.34
N SER A 514 -18.46 -0.13 -36.85
CA SER A 514 -18.56 -1.48 -37.42
C SER A 514 -19.42 -2.34 -36.52
N LYS A 515 -20.68 -2.60 -36.93
CA LYS A 515 -21.66 -3.33 -36.12
C LYS A 515 -21.54 -4.84 -36.32
N HIS A 516 -21.77 -5.56 -35.21
CA HIS A 516 -21.82 -7.02 -35.16
C HIS A 516 -23.28 -7.50 -35.15
N ASP A 517 -23.55 -8.75 -35.57
CA ASP A 517 -24.88 -9.32 -35.49
C ASP A 517 -25.12 -9.96 -34.10
N VAL A 518 -25.71 -9.18 -33.21
CA VAL A 518 -26.06 -9.61 -31.84
C VAL A 518 -27.48 -10.18 -31.73
N SER A 519 -28.24 -10.20 -32.82
CA SER A 519 -29.64 -10.61 -32.80
C SER A 519 -29.85 -12.08 -32.44
N GLU A 520 -28.91 -12.94 -32.83
CA GLU A 520 -28.95 -14.37 -32.52
C GLU A 520 -28.76 -14.62 -31.01
N ALA A 521 -27.85 -13.83 -30.35
CA ALA A 521 -27.64 -13.93 -28.91
C ALA A 521 -28.90 -13.57 -28.12
N GLN A 522 -29.64 -12.53 -28.52
CA GLN A 522 -30.91 -12.15 -27.88
C GLN A 522 -31.94 -13.28 -27.97
N GLN A 523 -32.10 -13.90 -29.17
CA GLN A 523 -32.99 -15.03 -29.35
C GLN A 523 -32.60 -16.26 -28.52
N ASP A 524 -31.31 -16.50 -28.37
CA ASP A 524 -30.84 -17.62 -27.58
C ASP A 524 -31.11 -17.40 -26.08
N MET A 525 -31.00 -16.15 -25.56
CA MET A 525 -31.40 -15.83 -24.19
C MET A 525 -32.88 -16.12 -23.91
N GLU A 526 -33.77 -15.83 -24.84
CA GLU A 526 -35.20 -16.15 -24.69
C GLU A 526 -35.45 -17.68 -24.63
N LYS A 527 -34.75 -18.47 -25.47
CA LYS A 527 -34.87 -19.94 -25.45
C LYS A 527 -34.36 -20.54 -24.14
N ILE A 528 -33.19 -20.06 -23.66
CA ILE A 528 -32.59 -20.49 -22.40
C ILE A 528 -33.56 -20.20 -21.24
N GLU A 529 -34.09 -18.99 -21.17
CA GLU A 529 -35.09 -18.60 -20.17
C GLU A 529 -36.31 -19.51 -20.16
N GLN A 530 -36.84 -19.85 -21.34
CA GLN A 530 -37.98 -20.76 -21.43
C GLN A 530 -37.67 -22.15 -20.86
N GLU A 531 -36.50 -22.73 -21.15
CA GLU A 531 -36.14 -24.06 -20.63
C GLU A 531 -35.84 -24.00 -19.09
N MET A 532 -35.28 -22.92 -18.60
CA MET A 532 -35.04 -22.73 -17.16
C MET A 532 -36.37 -22.58 -16.39
N ASN A 533 -37.31 -21.75 -16.90
CA ASN A 533 -38.63 -21.58 -16.31
C ASN A 533 -39.42 -22.91 -16.31
N LYS A 534 -39.33 -23.68 -17.38
CA LYS A 534 -39.92 -25.02 -17.48
C LYS A 534 -39.30 -25.99 -16.46
N SER A 535 -37.98 -25.89 -16.21
CA SER A 535 -37.34 -26.65 -15.16
C SER A 535 -37.87 -26.30 -13.76
N SER A 536 -38.01 -25.00 -13.44
CA SER A 536 -38.59 -24.53 -12.17
C SER A 536 -40.01 -25.06 -11.97
N GLU A 537 -40.83 -25.01 -12.99
CA GLU A 537 -42.22 -25.55 -12.95
C GLU A 537 -42.20 -27.06 -12.69
N GLN A 538 -41.34 -27.81 -13.37
CA GLN A 538 -41.22 -29.25 -13.21
C GLN A 538 -40.71 -29.66 -11.83
N LEU A 539 -39.78 -28.89 -11.25
CA LEU A 539 -39.28 -29.10 -9.86
C LEU A 539 -40.42 -28.87 -8.84
N SER A 540 -41.18 -27.78 -9.00
CA SER A 540 -42.33 -27.49 -8.14
C SER A 540 -43.40 -28.61 -8.19
N GLN A 541 -43.54 -29.26 -9.33
CA GLN A 541 -44.42 -30.41 -9.53
C GLN A 541 -43.80 -31.74 -9.11
N LYS A 542 -42.58 -31.74 -8.54
CA LYS A 542 -41.82 -32.94 -8.13
C LYS A 542 -41.54 -33.91 -9.30
N LYS A 543 -41.45 -33.41 -10.52
CA LYS A 543 -41.13 -34.16 -11.74
C LYS A 543 -39.62 -34.12 -12.04
N ASP A 544 -38.80 -34.59 -11.07
CA ASP A 544 -37.34 -34.47 -11.06
C ASP A 544 -36.67 -34.90 -12.37
N LYS A 545 -37.02 -36.05 -12.95
CA LYS A 545 -36.47 -36.52 -14.24
C LYS A 545 -36.74 -35.59 -15.43
N LYS A 546 -37.92 -34.94 -15.47
CA LYS A 546 -38.21 -33.98 -16.51
C LYS A 546 -37.46 -32.67 -16.28
N ALA A 547 -37.39 -32.21 -15.03
CA ALA A 547 -36.61 -31.06 -14.65
C ALA A 547 -35.15 -31.23 -15.02
N ALA A 548 -34.55 -32.38 -14.73
CA ALA A 548 -33.18 -32.71 -15.13
C ALA A 548 -32.97 -32.63 -16.65
N GLN A 549 -33.99 -33.00 -17.44
CA GLN A 549 -33.95 -32.94 -18.89
C GLN A 549 -34.00 -31.49 -19.43
N SER A 550 -34.86 -30.65 -18.85
CA SER A 550 -34.90 -29.21 -19.19
C SER A 550 -33.62 -28.49 -18.69
N GLN A 551 -33.06 -28.88 -17.55
CA GLN A 551 -31.81 -28.36 -17.02
C GLN A 551 -30.63 -28.68 -17.94
N LYS A 552 -30.51 -29.90 -18.45
CA LYS A 552 -29.50 -30.31 -19.42
C LYS A 552 -29.68 -29.53 -20.75
N SER A 553 -30.91 -29.40 -21.24
CA SER A 553 -31.17 -28.62 -22.43
C SER A 553 -30.79 -27.15 -22.29
N ALA A 554 -31.10 -26.52 -21.15
CA ALA A 554 -30.68 -25.15 -20.85
C ALA A 554 -29.15 -25.02 -20.79
N SER A 555 -28.46 -25.95 -20.12
CA SER A 555 -26.98 -25.99 -20.06
C SER A 555 -26.37 -26.10 -21.46
N GLU A 556 -26.88 -26.97 -22.33
CA GLU A 556 -26.39 -27.12 -23.71
C GLU A 556 -26.59 -25.85 -24.53
N GLN A 557 -27.77 -25.24 -24.44
CA GLN A 557 -28.07 -23.97 -25.12
C GLN A 557 -27.17 -22.83 -24.63
N MET A 558 -26.89 -22.74 -23.33
CA MET A 558 -25.96 -21.75 -22.79
C MET A 558 -24.56 -21.93 -23.33
N LYS A 559 -24.03 -23.16 -23.39
CA LYS A 559 -22.71 -23.47 -23.96
C LYS A 559 -22.66 -23.11 -25.45
N GLU A 560 -23.73 -23.44 -26.20
CA GLU A 560 -23.84 -23.12 -27.63
C GLU A 560 -23.87 -21.60 -27.84
N SER A 561 -24.66 -20.85 -27.07
CA SER A 561 -24.76 -19.41 -27.17
C SER A 561 -23.39 -18.73 -26.77
N ALA A 562 -22.71 -19.21 -25.73
CA ALA A 562 -21.37 -18.73 -25.37
C ALA A 562 -20.38 -18.92 -26.53
N GLN A 563 -20.41 -20.08 -27.18
CA GLN A 563 -19.53 -20.35 -28.33
C GLN A 563 -19.88 -19.49 -29.54
N LYS A 564 -21.17 -19.25 -29.80
CA LYS A 564 -21.61 -18.36 -30.91
C LYS A 564 -21.13 -16.92 -30.66
N LEU A 565 -21.25 -16.41 -29.43
CA LEU A 565 -20.75 -15.09 -29.08
C LEU A 565 -19.25 -14.96 -29.35
N LYS A 566 -18.45 -15.94 -28.94
CA LYS A 566 -17.00 -15.97 -29.23
C LYS A 566 -16.71 -16.06 -30.73
N ASN A 567 -17.46 -16.89 -31.46
CA ASN A 567 -17.28 -17.06 -32.89
C ASN A 567 -17.69 -15.81 -33.68
N MET A 568 -18.65 -15.02 -33.20
CA MET A 568 -19.07 -13.76 -33.82
C MET A 568 -17.86 -12.81 -33.93
N LEU A 569 -17.11 -12.63 -32.86
CA LEU A 569 -15.90 -11.79 -32.86
C LEU A 569 -14.84 -12.29 -33.87
N SER A 570 -14.57 -13.59 -33.89
CA SER A 570 -13.55 -14.17 -34.77
C SER A 570 -14.00 -14.23 -36.26
N GLY A 571 -15.25 -14.44 -36.52
CA GLY A 571 -15.81 -14.51 -37.89
C GLY A 571 -15.92 -13.15 -38.59
N ASP A 572 -16.32 -12.13 -37.84
CA ASP A 572 -16.35 -10.76 -38.32
C ASP A 572 -14.96 -10.18 -38.54
N SER A 573 -14.01 -10.50 -37.68
CA SER A 573 -12.58 -10.16 -37.80
C SER A 573 -11.98 -10.65 -39.14
N GLN A 574 -12.35 -11.86 -39.59
CA GLN A 574 -11.81 -12.45 -40.83
C GLN A 574 -12.39 -11.82 -42.10
N LYS A 575 -13.71 -11.54 -42.13
CA LYS A 575 -14.35 -10.82 -43.22
C LYS A 575 -13.84 -9.39 -43.34
N GLN A 576 -13.74 -8.70 -42.20
CA GLN A 576 -13.23 -7.35 -42.14
C GLN A 576 -11.79 -7.28 -42.67
N ALA A 577 -10.92 -8.24 -42.31
CA ALA A 577 -9.54 -8.32 -42.81
C ALA A 577 -9.47 -8.48 -44.34
N GLU A 578 -10.42 -9.23 -44.97
CA GLU A 578 -10.46 -9.37 -46.44
C GLU A 578 -10.90 -8.07 -47.13
N GLU A 579 -11.92 -7.38 -46.60
CA GLU A 579 -12.40 -6.08 -47.10
C GLU A 579 -11.31 -5.00 -46.95
N ASP A 580 -10.64 -4.94 -45.79
CA ASP A 580 -9.59 -4.00 -45.53
C ASP A 580 -8.35 -4.23 -46.42
N MET A 581 -8.06 -5.49 -46.76
CA MET A 581 -6.99 -5.81 -47.71
C MET A 581 -7.32 -5.32 -49.14
N GLN A 582 -8.58 -5.36 -49.54
CA GLN A 582 -8.97 -4.80 -50.84
C GLN A 582 -8.90 -3.26 -50.81
N ALA A 583 -9.41 -2.63 -49.71
CA ALA A 583 -9.31 -1.18 -49.55
C ALA A 583 -7.83 -0.70 -49.54
N LEU A 584 -6.94 -1.40 -48.84
CA LEU A 584 -5.52 -1.10 -48.82
C LEU A 584 -4.86 -1.16 -50.21
N ARG A 585 -5.24 -2.16 -51.04
CA ARG A 585 -4.72 -2.25 -52.42
C ARG A 585 -5.16 -1.05 -53.27
N MET A 586 -6.43 -0.63 -53.18
CA MET A 586 -6.95 0.54 -53.92
C MET A 586 -6.24 1.83 -53.47
N LEU A 587 -6.00 1.96 -52.17
CA LEU A 587 -5.30 3.11 -51.63
C LEU A 587 -3.83 3.17 -52.04
N LEU A 588 -3.14 2.01 -52.11
CA LEU A 588 -1.78 1.92 -52.67
C LEU A 588 -1.71 2.32 -54.13
N GLU A 589 -2.68 1.92 -54.93
CA GLU A 589 -2.75 2.34 -56.38
C GLU A 589 -2.97 3.86 -56.47
N ASN A 590 -3.80 4.45 -55.63
CA ASN A 590 -4.01 5.89 -55.61
C ASN A 590 -2.78 6.65 -55.13
N LEU A 591 -2.05 6.17 -54.12
CA LEU A 591 -0.78 6.74 -53.66
C LEU A 591 0.31 6.70 -54.71
N ILE A 592 0.44 5.59 -55.46
CA ILE A 592 1.39 5.47 -56.56
C ILE A 592 1.06 6.48 -57.63
N THR A 593 -0.20 6.62 -58.03
CA THR A 593 -0.63 7.59 -59.03
C THR A 593 -0.33 9.01 -58.58
N PHE A 594 -0.69 9.34 -57.32
CA PHE A 594 -0.40 10.62 -56.69
C PHE A 594 1.09 10.95 -56.66
N SER A 595 1.96 9.98 -56.37
CA SER A 595 3.42 10.14 -56.38
C SER A 595 3.93 10.50 -57.75
N PHE A 596 3.44 9.84 -58.81
CA PHE A 596 3.82 10.17 -60.20
C PHE A 596 3.34 11.56 -60.61
N ASP A 597 2.12 11.94 -60.25
CA ASP A 597 1.59 13.28 -60.57
C ASP A 597 2.40 14.36 -59.85
N GLN A 598 2.80 14.15 -58.62
CA GLN A 598 3.66 15.06 -57.83
C GLN A 598 5.05 15.18 -58.46
N GLU A 599 5.65 14.04 -58.90
CA GLU A 599 6.94 14.03 -59.57
C GLU A 599 6.90 14.77 -60.91
N ASN A 600 5.84 14.59 -61.69
CA ASN A 600 5.64 15.31 -62.95
C ASN A 600 5.58 16.81 -62.75
N VAL A 601 4.77 17.31 -61.79
CA VAL A 601 4.70 18.72 -61.47
C VAL A 601 6.05 19.28 -61.02
N MET A 602 6.80 18.51 -60.24
CA MET A 602 8.12 18.86 -59.75
C MET A 602 9.15 18.96 -60.90
N GLU A 603 9.18 17.97 -61.82
CA GLU A 603 10.10 17.98 -62.97
C GLU A 603 9.80 19.13 -63.95
N GLU A 604 8.51 19.37 -64.21
CA GLU A 604 8.12 20.50 -65.08
C GLU A 604 8.45 21.84 -64.44
N LEU A 605 8.24 22.05 -63.12
CA LEU A 605 8.62 23.25 -62.39
C LEU A 605 10.14 23.48 -62.42
N LYS A 606 10.96 22.44 -62.27
CA LYS A 606 12.43 22.53 -62.35
C LYS A 606 12.93 22.97 -63.73
N ALA A 607 12.20 22.61 -64.80
CA ALA A 607 12.58 22.93 -66.17
C ALA A 607 12.14 24.33 -66.60
N LEU A 608 11.26 25.04 -65.85
CA LEU A 608 10.65 26.30 -66.24
C LEU A 608 11.28 27.52 -65.56
N SER A 609 11.26 28.67 -66.24
CA SER A 609 11.54 29.95 -65.62
C SER A 609 10.34 30.41 -64.80
N THR A 610 10.56 31.05 -63.67
CA THR A 610 9.49 31.63 -62.79
C THR A 610 8.65 32.73 -63.47
N LYS A 611 9.05 33.18 -64.67
CA LYS A 611 8.30 34.15 -65.51
C LYS A 611 7.41 33.49 -66.57
N ASP A 612 7.49 32.22 -66.73
CA ASP A 612 6.69 31.47 -67.71
C ASP A 612 5.22 31.40 -67.29
N PRO A 613 4.24 31.66 -68.15
CA PRO A 613 2.80 31.49 -67.83
C PRO A 613 2.44 30.10 -67.33
N LYS A 614 3.12 29.07 -67.79
CA LYS A 614 2.93 27.66 -67.38
C LYS A 614 3.26 27.44 -65.90
N TYR A 615 4.10 28.32 -65.29
CA TYR A 615 4.40 28.27 -63.88
C TYR A 615 3.13 28.47 -62.99
N VAL A 616 2.19 29.34 -63.43
CA VAL A 616 0.93 29.58 -62.72
C VAL A 616 -0.02 28.39 -62.85
N GLU A 617 0.04 27.69 -63.98
CA GLU A 617 -0.77 26.50 -64.26
C GLU A 617 -0.29 25.33 -63.37
N LEU A 618 0.99 25.07 -63.28
CA LEU A 618 1.59 24.06 -62.40
C LEU A 618 1.32 24.37 -60.92
N GLY A 619 1.26 25.66 -60.52
CA GLY A 619 0.84 26.08 -59.19
C GLY A 619 -0.65 25.77 -58.89
N ARG A 620 -1.51 25.68 -59.92
CA ARG A 620 -2.86 25.18 -59.76
C ARG A 620 -2.92 23.68 -59.67
N GLU A 621 -2.11 22.96 -60.44
CA GLU A 621 -1.99 21.51 -60.35
C GLU A 621 -1.45 21.10 -58.97
N GLN A 622 -0.46 21.80 -58.44
CA GLN A 622 0.02 21.51 -57.08
C GLN A 622 -1.07 21.70 -56.00
N ARG A 623 -1.97 22.69 -56.20
CA ARG A 623 -3.12 22.85 -55.27
C ARG A 623 -4.16 21.77 -55.42
N LYS A 624 -4.39 21.25 -56.63
CA LYS A 624 -5.23 20.11 -56.87
C LYS A 624 -4.64 18.84 -56.21
N LEU A 625 -3.35 18.64 -56.30
CA LEU A 625 -2.65 17.52 -55.61
C LEU A 625 -2.81 17.64 -54.08
N LYS A 626 -2.84 18.85 -53.52
CA LYS A 626 -3.18 19.02 -52.08
C LYS A 626 -4.58 18.49 -51.76
N ASP A 627 -5.56 18.78 -52.61
CA ASP A 627 -6.93 18.30 -52.39
C ASP A 627 -7.03 16.76 -52.58
N ASP A 628 -6.34 16.19 -53.57
CA ASP A 628 -6.22 14.75 -53.80
C ASP A 628 -5.52 14.05 -52.65
N ALA A 629 -4.45 14.63 -52.09
CA ALA A 629 -3.78 14.13 -50.90
C ALA A 629 -4.71 14.03 -49.68
N LYS A 630 -5.60 15.02 -49.53
CA LYS A 630 -6.59 15.00 -48.45
C LYS A 630 -7.58 13.85 -48.60
N ILE A 631 -8.05 13.53 -49.81
CA ILE A 631 -8.96 12.40 -50.08
C ILE A 631 -8.28 11.08 -49.74
N ILE A 632 -6.98 10.96 -50.10
CA ILE A 632 -6.18 9.78 -49.78
C ILE A 632 -6.00 9.67 -48.26
N GLU A 633 -5.66 10.78 -47.58
CA GLU A 633 -5.56 10.82 -46.12
C GLU A 633 -6.87 10.37 -45.45
N ASP A 634 -8.02 10.94 -45.82
CA ASP A 634 -9.30 10.59 -45.23
C ASP A 634 -9.65 9.09 -45.44
N SER A 635 -9.26 8.54 -46.59
CA SER A 635 -9.46 7.12 -46.90
C SER A 635 -8.48 6.21 -46.11
N LEU A 636 -7.22 6.63 -45.96
CA LEU A 636 -6.23 5.95 -45.12
C LEU A 636 -6.65 5.95 -43.65
N MET A 637 -7.15 7.10 -43.17
CA MET A 637 -7.63 7.22 -41.80
C MET A 637 -8.88 6.37 -41.55
N ALA A 638 -9.80 6.28 -42.51
CA ALA A 638 -10.96 5.40 -42.40
C ALA A 638 -10.55 3.89 -42.37
N LEU A 639 -9.51 3.52 -43.08
CA LEU A 639 -8.93 2.18 -43.00
C LEU A 639 -8.20 1.96 -41.67
N ALA A 640 -7.42 2.95 -41.24
CA ALA A 640 -6.67 2.92 -39.99
C ALA A 640 -7.60 2.83 -38.75
N GLN A 641 -8.82 3.38 -38.82
CA GLN A 641 -9.83 3.19 -37.78
C GLN A 641 -10.28 1.75 -37.60
N ARG A 642 -10.13 0.91 -38.64
CA ARG A 642 -10.50 -0.50 -38.68
C ARG A 642 -9.30 -1.44 -38.53
N GLN A 643 -8.13 -0.99 -39.05
CA GLN A 643 -6.88 -1.76 -39.03
C GLN A 643 -5.78 -0.99 -38.28
N ILE A 644 -5.64 -1.28 -37.04
CA ILE A 644 -4.84 -0.52 -36.07
C ILE A 644 -3.32 -0.67 -36.32
N THR A 645 -2.88 -1.82 -36.80
CA THR A 645 -1.49 -2.05 -37.24
C THR A 645 -1.08 -1.11 -38.37
N VAL A 646 -2.07 -0.72 -39.20
CA VAL A 646 -1.90 0.20 -40.34
C VAL A 646 -1.88 1.66 -39.84
N ALA A 647 -2.66 1.99 -38.80
CA ALA A 647 -2.78 3.33 -38.24
C ALA A 647 -1.43 3.92 -37.76
N ASN A 648 -0.64 3.12 -37.06
CA ASN A 648 0.62 3.55 -36.48
C ASN A 648 1.71 3.86 -37.52
N ILE A 649 1.68 3.14 -38.65
CA ILE A 649 2.63 3.30 -39.74
C ILE A 649 2.27 4.49 -40.62
N ILE A 650 0.98 4.70 -40.85
CA ILE A 650 0.47 5.69 -41.83
C ILE A 650 0.46 7.10 -41.25
N GLY A 651 0.20 7.26 -39.96
CA GLY A 651 0.01 8.60 -39.36
C GLY A 651 1.20 9.54 -39.54
N ASP A 652 2.41 9.05 -39.29
CA ASP A 652 3.63 9.83 -39.41
C ASP A 652 3.95 10.16 -40.87
N GLU A 653 3.78 9.19 -41.78
CA GLU A 653 4.03 9.36 -43.21
C GLU A 653 3.05 10.31 -43.90
N VAL A 654 1.79 10.30 -43.50
CA VAL A 654 0.76 11.26 -43.98
C VAL A 654 1.09 12.66 -43.50
N LYS A 655 1.58 12.82 -42.28
CA LYS A 655 2.00 14.11 -41.71
C LYS A 655 3.16 14.71 -42.52
N GLU A 656 4.17 13.91 -42.86
CA GLU A 656 5.31 14.32 -43.68
C GLU A 656 4.87 14.67 -45.11
N MET A 657 3.99 13.88 -45.72
CA MET A 657 3.40 14.18 -47.02
C MET A 657 2.71 15.55 -47.03
N LYS A 658 1.89 15.86 -46.04
CA LYS A 658 1.21 17.15 -45.90
C LYS A 658 2.17 18.29 -45.76
N ARG A 659 3.20 18.15 -44.94
CA ARG A 659 4.27 19.17 -44.78
C ARG A 659 4.99 19.44 -46.10
N GLY A 660 5.34 18.41 -46.83
CA GLY A 660 6.01 18.51 -48.14
C GLY A 660 5.17 19.22 -49.18
N ILE A 661 3.87 18.92 -49.27
CA ILE A 661 2.91 19.56 -50.18
C ILE A 661 2.71 21.05 -49.82
N ALA A 662 2.56 21.34 -48.55
CA ALA A 662 2.38 22.71 -48.08
C ALA A 662 3.61 23.58 -48.35
N GLY A 663 4.82 23.06 -48.04
CA GLY A 663 6.08 23.72 -48.35
C GLY A 663 6.29 23.94 -49.88
N SER A 664 5.89 22.97 -50.70
CA SER A 664 5.93 23.12 -52.18
C SER A 664 5.00 24.23 -52.68
N ILE A 665 3.78 24.33 -52.12
CA ILE A 665 2.83 25.40 -52.49
C ILE A 665 3.37 26.80 -52.09
N GLU A 666 3.96 26.91 -50.91
CA GLU A 666 4.57 28.17 -50.43
C GLU A 666 5.76 28.59 -51.29
N ASN A 667 6.67 27.68 -51.58
CA ASN A 667 7.79 27.90 -52.48
C ASN A 667 7.35 28.36 -53.89
N ILE A 668 6.27 27.77 -54.42
CA ILE A 668 5.65 28.21 -55.67
C ILE A 668 5.09 29.60 -55.60
N LYS A 669 4.43 30.02 -54.50
CA LYS A 669 3.91 31.36 -54.30
C LYS A 669 5.01 32.42 -54.19
N GLU A 670 6.08 32.10 -53.48
CA GLU A 670 7.24 32.99 -53.29
C GLU A 670 8.15 33.04 -54.50
N ARG A 671 7.88 32.19 -55.52
CA ARG A 671 8.71 32.00 -56.68
C ARG A 671 10.18 31.69 -56.38
N THR A 672 10.39 31.01 -55.26
CA THR A 672 11.70 30.49 -54.86
C THR A 672 11.85 29.08 -55.46
N ILE A 673 13.02 28.78 -56.00
CA ILE A 673 13.33 27.46 -56.59
C ILE A 673 13.91 26.61 -55.47
N ALA A 674 13.14 26.34 -54.43
CA ALA A 674 13.48 25.32 -53.49
C ALA A 674 12.30 24.33 -53.43
N ILE A 675 12.39 23.29 -54.29
CA ILE A 675 11.49 22.16 -54.24
C ILE A 675 12.17 21.09 -53.41
N GLU A 676 11.88 21.05 -52.14
CA GLU A 676 12.15 19.90 -51.31
C GLU A 676 11.14 18.83 -51.68
N ALA A 677 11.56 17.84 -52.42
CA ALA A 677 10.78 16.64 -52.63
C ALA A 677 10.87 15.75 -51.38
N SER A 678 9.93 15.88 -50.49
CA SER A 678 9.69 14.87 -49.50
C SER A 678 9.02 13.70 -50.23
N PHE A 679 9.81 12.76 -50.66
CA PHE A 679 9.31 11.48 -51.20
C PHE A 679 8.71 10.68 -50.04
N LEU A 680 7.44 10.33 -50.18
CA LEU A 680 6.85 9.22 -49.47
C LEU A 680 7.52 7.93 -50.00
N ILE A 681 8.64 7.58 -49.44
CA ILE A 681 9.14 6.20 -49.53
C ILE A 681 8.34 5.46 -48.47
N LEU A 682 7.07 5.16 -48.79
CA LEU A 682 6.38 4.05 -48.16
C LEU A 682 7.27 2.84 -48.42
N ASP A 683 7.96 2.42 -47.38
CA ASP A 683 8.84 1.26 -47.46
C ASP A 683 7.93 0.05 -47.73
N ILE A 684 7.83 -0.27 -49.03
CA ILE A 684 6.99 -1.38 -49.53
C ILE A 684 7.47 -2.70 -48.89
N GLU A 685 8.70 -2.75 -48.38
CA GLU A 685 9.22 -3.85 -47.59
C GLU A 685 8.51 -3.97 -46.22
N VAL A 686 8.07 -2.89 -45.59
CA VAL A 686 7.34 -2.94 -44.32
C VAL A 686 5.91 -3.48 -44.54
N ILE A 687 5.24 -3.08 -45.60
CA ILE A 687 3.93 -3.63 -45.99
C ILE A 687 4.03 -5.09 -46.43
N GLN A 688 5.16 -5.49 -46.99
CA GLN A 688 5.42 -6.90 -47.34
C GLN A 688 5.90 -7.74 -46.14
N SER A 689 6.46 -7.13 -45.11
CA SER A 689 6.89 -7.84 -43.89
C SER A 689 5.70 -8.14 -42.97
N THR A 690 4.69 -7.27 -42.94
CA THR A 690 3.42 -7.56 -42.25
C THR A 690 2.70 -8.76 -42.89
N LYS A 691 2.83 -8.97 -44.23
CA LYS A 691 2.35 -10.19 -44.90
C LYS A 691 3.04 -11.47 -44.44
N LYS A 692 4.25 -11.40 -43.91
CA LYS A 692 5.00 -12.60 -43.49
C LYS A 692 4.75 -13.01 -42.05
N THR A 693 4.26 -12.09 -41.20
CA THR A 693 4.03 -12.35 -39.79
C THR A 693 2.60 -12.78 -39.46
N GLU A 694 1.62 -12.43 -40.29
CA GLU A 694 0.19 -12.75 -40.02
C GLU A 694 -0.37 -13.95 -40.81
N ILE A 695 0.35 -14.50 -41.77
CA ILE A 695 -0.04 -15.73 -42.47
C ILE A 695 0.97 -16.84 -42.17
N ALA A 696 1.03 -17.30 -40.92
CA ALA A 696 1.42 -18.68 -40.66
C ALA A 696 0.22 -19.54 -41.02
N PRO A 697 0.30 -20.42 -42.03
CA PRO A 697 -0.82 -21.29 -42.34
C PRO A 697 -1.07 -22.17 -41.12
N ALA A 698 -2.31 -22.16 -40.62
CA ALA A 698 -2.80 -23.18 -39.71
C ALA A 698 -2.42 -24.54 -40.31
N VAL A 699 -1.52 -25.25 -39.65
CA VAL A 699 -1.11 -26.63 -40.01
C VAL A 699 -2.40 -27.47 -39.85
N ILE A 700 -3.04 -27.77 -40.95
CA ILE A 700 -4.07 -28.80 -41.01
C ILE A 700 -3.36 -30.14 -40.69
N PRO A 701 -3.75 -30.84 -39.61
CA PRO A 701 -3.18 -32.17 -39.35
C PRO A 701 -3.58 -33.11 -40.48
N PRO A 702 -2.71 -33.98 -40.95
CA PRO A 702 -3.02 -34.91 -42.02
C PRO A 702 -4.10 -35.88 -41.50
N SER A 703 -5.25 -35.88 -42.17
CA SER A 703 -6.29 -36.86 -42.02
C SER A 703 -5.72 -38.26 -42.21
N ILE A 704 -5.87 -39.06 -41.18
CA ILE A 704 -5.60 -40.51 -41.16
C ILE A 704 -6.45 -41.18 -42.26
N LYS A 705 -5.79 -41.92 -43.10
CA LYS A 705 -6.44 -42.96 -43.90
C LYS A 705 -6.76 -44.15 -43.02
#